data_3941b3e5458661035ab82f1af649f438
#
_entry.id   3941b3e5458661035ab82f1af649f438
#
_cell.length_a   1.000
_cell.length_b   1.000
_cell.length_c   1.000
_cell.angle_alpha   90.00
_cell.angle_beta   90.00
_cell.angle_gamma   90.00
#
_symmetry.space_group_name_H-M   'P 1'
#
loop_
_entity.id
_entity.type
_entity.pdbx_description
1 polymer ?
#
loop_
_entity_poly.entity_id
_entity_poly.type
_entity_poly.pdbx_seq_one_letter_code
_entity_poly.pdbx_strand_id
1 'polypeptide(L)'
;MTALRPATVNELGNSRFKLRTLSAIIMGLSVSGQAFAATNNNNETTTNEDKTTFEVTVYGEKIERSIYDTGSSVHVYDEDRIASTPGSSEVDDLLQLTPNIVDSGQGNNLPSIRGVDGSGPSIGGLAAFGGSVPRLNLSIDGRSLSYSEVAFGPRSLWDMQQAEIYLGPQSYVQGRNASAGAIVLKSNDPTYDFESKVKAAIGQQDYSQTAAVISAPILEDQLAFRLSVDQQKRSSYADLTAYEPVGDPNRIEMTTARGKFLLEPAGLPGFKTTLTIAHMDTVGPQSESQQTKINRAVYETQSTSGIWDVSYDISDTLVFENNLIYTDRTYDRITDPAGRKQDFKSKGNEFQIEPLVRFDSLSEDLSGLFGLRYFKSEDDDVFEQTGSSIPMEGKNRAMSAFAEVTYLVMPSIEVVAAGRFERESKKRYVAPGRFGLDYDETSNVFLPKLEVAYKPESDQTVGIRAAKGFNSGGAGVGFNNKTWAFSSYTYEDEYVWNYEFFTRHSLLDNELELTTNVFYNDYDNFQVLETSSKGDVKVDNVDEAYTYGAELGSRWLTTSNLELLASLGLLKTSYKDHANSSKELARAPSLTASFGALYMFAENFELSGNANYTGDYFSDVENSANQSIDAYWVANAQVAYVFTNGRMSLFATNLFDSEKETFNFGGDDITKQAPRQIGGSVELYF
;
A
#
# COMPACT_ATOMS: atom_id res chain seq x y z
N MET A 1 -37.28 49.73 -1.00
CA MET A 1 -36.13 50.35 -1.60
C MET A 1 -34.97 50.32 -0.62
N THR A 2 -34.19 49.32 -0.59
CA THR A 2 -32.91 49.29 0.12
C THR A 2 -32.08 48.18 -0.56
N ALA A 3 -31.05 48.59 -1.26
CA ALA A 3 -30.17 47.75 -2.05
C ALA A 3 -29.27 46.93 -1.14
N LEU A 4 -29.26 45.62 -1.33
CA LEU A 4 -28.27 44.71 -0.75
C LEU A 4 -27.06 44.72 -1.69
N ARG A 5 -25.91 45.10 -1.16
CA ARG A 5 -24.59 44.99 -1.79
C ARG A 5 -24.13 43.52 -1.71
N PRO A 6 -23.42 43.00 -2.71
CA PRO A 6 -22.81 41.68 -2.63
C PRO A 6 -21.60 41.75 -1.68
N ALA A 7 -21.50 40.77 -0.80
CA ALA A 7 -20.36 40.57 0.07
C ALA A 7 -19.14 40.09 -0.76
N THR A 8 -18.05 40.80 -0.61
CA THR A 8 -16.74 40.43 -1.16
C THR A 8 -16.19 39.21 -0.41
N VAL A 9 -15.90 38.18 -1.18
CA VAL A 9 -15.10 37.03 -0.72
C VAL A 9 -13.64 37.48 -0.60
N ASN A 10 -13.23 37.82 0.59
CA ASN A 10 -11.83 37.90 1.00
C ASN A 10 -11.78 37.58 2.49
N GLU A 11 -11.35 36.38 2.79
CA GLU A 11 -10.70 35.93 4.03
C GLU A 11 -10.82 34.40 4.14
N LEU A 12 -10.08 33.70 3.28
CA LEU A 12 -9.56 32.40 3.65
C LEU A 12 -8.10 32.61 4.01
N GLY A 13 -7.91 33.01 5.27
CA GLY A 13 -6.61 33.18 5.87
C GLY A 13 -5.87 31.86 5.95
N ASN A 14 -4.67 31.88 5.44
CA ASN A 14 -3.62 30.90 5.65
C ASN A 14 -3.51 30.49 7.12
N SER A 15 -4.18 29.45 7.56
CA SER A 15 -3.84 28.74 8.80
C SER A 15 -2.72 27.75 8.52
N ARG A 16 -1.53 28.26 8.17
CA ARG A 16 -0.30 27.49 8.31
C ARG A 16 -0.09 27.28 9.79
N PHE A 17 -0.49 26.14 10.31
CA PHE A 17 -0.07 25.67 11.61
C PHE A 17 1.46 25.55 11.52
N LYS A 18 2.16 26.52 12.08
CA LYS A 18 3.63 26.52 12.09
C LYS A 18 4.09 25.44 13.05
N LEU A 19 4.46 24.29 12.52
CA LEU A 19 5.07 23.15 13.22
C LEU A 19 6.42 23.51 13.93
N ARG A 20 6.74 24.81 14.10
CA ARG A 20 7.89 25.26 14.87
C ARG A 20 7.82 24.95 16.37
N THR A 21 6.66 24.49 16.85
CA THR A 21 6.44 24.16 18.26
C THR A 21 6.74 22.69 18.60
N LEU A 22 6.71 21.77 17.63
CA LEU A 22 7.05 20.37 17.89
C LEU A 22 8.55 20.12 18.07
N SER A 23 9.40 20.85 17.34
CA SER A 23 10.86 20.77 17.53
C SER A 23 11.33 21.22 18.91
N ALA A 24 10.55 22.04 19.61
CA ALA A 24 10.85 22.49 20.96
C ALA A 24 10.43 21.48 22.03
N ILE A 25 9.48 20.60 21.76
CA ILE A 25 9.04 19.55 22.69
C ILE A 25 10.00 18.37 22.70
N ILE A 26 10.61 18.05 21.55
CA ILE A 26 11.63 16.98 21.45
C ILE A 26 12.95 17.38 22.15
N MET A 27 13.30 18.67 22.19
CA MET A 27 14.47 19.13 22.94
C MET A 27 14.24 19.28 24.45
N GLY A 28 12.99 19.25 24.91
CA GLY A 28 12.64 19.41 26.34
C GLY A 28 12.63 18.12 27.17
N LEU A 29 12.68 16.96 26.53
CA LEU A 29 12.61 15.64 27.20
C LEU A 29 13.98 15.03 27.52
N SER A 30 15.08 15.73 27.24
CA SER A 30 16.45 15.20 27.41
C SER A 30 17.14 15.50 28.76
N VAL A 31 16.44 16.00 29.78
CA VAL A 31 17.04 16.20 31.11
C VAL A 31 16.05 15.88 32.22
N SER A 32 16.03 14.62 32.65
CA SER A 32 15.93 14.14 34.03
C SER A 32 15.72 12.63 34.09
N GLY A 33 16.74 11.87 33.67
CA GLY A 33 16.80 10.43 33.95
C GLY A 33 17.31 10.21 35.36
N GLN A 34 16.43 9.95 36.31
CA GLN A 34 16.82 9.20 37.52
C GLN A 34 16.49 7.73 37.29
N ALA A 35 17.54 6.94 37.20
CA ALA A 35 17.50 5.50 37.09
C ALA A 35 16.75 4.90 38.28
N PHE A 36 15.64 4.24 38.03
CA PHE A 36 15.12 3.21 38.92
C PHE A 36 15.63 1.86 38.40
N ALA A 37 16.64 1.35 39.10
CA ALA A 37 17.10 -0.02 38.92
C ALA A 37 16.06 -0.98 39.55
N ALA A 38 15.31 -1.67 38.72
CA ALA A 38 14.53 -2.82 39.17
C ALA A 38 15.47 -4.02 39.21
N THR A 39 15.75 -4.50 40.42
CA THR A 39 16.41 -5.78 40.68
C THR A 39 15.39 -6.90 40.45
N ASN A 40 15.50 -7.59 39.33
CA ASN A 40 14.88 -8.90 39.17
C ASN A 40 15.91 -9.99 39.41
N ASN A 41 15.84 -10.56 40.62
CA ASN A 41 16.39 -11.87 40.90
C ASN A 41 15.31 -12.92 40.60
N ASN A 42 15.42 -13.65 39.52
CA ASN A 42 14.87 -14.96 39.42
C ASN A 42 15.81 -15.88 38.60
N ASN A 43 16.62 -16.63 39.32
CA ASN A 43 17.28 -17.82 38.80
C ASN A 43 16.22 -18.91 38.69
N GLU A 44 15.78 -19.22 37.51
CA GLU A 44 15.29 -20.56 37.16
C GLU A 44 15.98 -20.97 35.86
N THR A 45 16.94 -21.85 36.04
CA THR A 45 17.61 -22.59 34.97
C THR A 45 16.62 -23.62 34.43
N THR A 46 15.87 -23.29 33.40
CA THR A 46 15.24 -24.26 32.54
C THR A 46 15.94 -24.24 31.20
N THR A 47 16.79 -25.22 30.99
CA THR A 47 17.29 -25.58 29.66
C THR A 47 16.12 -26.10 28.82
N ASN A 48 15.40 -25.24 28.17
CA ASN A 48 14.65 -25.54 26.98
C ASN A 48 15.40 -24.90 25.84
N GLU A 49 15.89 -25.67 24.90
CA GLU A 49 16.24 -25.24 23.57
C GLU A 49 14.92 -24.73 22.95
N ASP A 50 14.62 -23.47 23.06
CA ASP A 50 13.56 -22.85 22.30
C ASP A 50 13.96 -22.92 20.82
N LYS A 51 13.46 -23.96 20.14
CA LYS A 51 13.40 -23.98 18.69
C LYS A 51 12.57 -22.75 18.30
N THR A 52 13.20 -21.75 17.70
CA THR A 52 12.52 -20.60 17.12
C THR A 52 11.61 -21.11 16.01
N THR A 53 10.35 -21.32 16.32
CA THR A 53 9.32 -21.64 15.36
C THR A 53 8.95 -20.30 14.70
N PHE A 54 9.14 -20.16 13.40
CA PHE A 54 8.66 -19.00 12.68
C PHE A 54 7.14 -19.10 12.55
N GLU A 55 6.42 -18.48 13.43
CA GLU A 55 4.97 -18.37 13.33
C GLU A 55 4.62 -17.01 12.72
N VAL A 56 4.41 -16.97 11.40
CA VAL A 56 4.00 -15.76 10.68
C VAL A 56 2.49 -15.75 10.62
N THR A 57 1.88 -14.76 11.27
CA THR A 57 0.43 -14.53 11.25
C THR A 57 0.06 -13.52 10.15
N VAL A 58 -1.00 -13.81 9.42
CA VAL A 58 -1.58 -12.97 8.36
C VAL A 58 -2.85 -12.33 8.89
N TYR A 59 -2.99 -11.01 8.76
CA TYR A 59 -4.12 -10.22 9.28
C TYR A 59 -5.06 -9.70 8.17
N GLY A 60 -4.55 -9.50 6.96
CA GLY A 60 -5.29 -8.84 5.87
C GLY A 60 -6.49 -9.65 5.34
N GLU A 61 -6.63 -10.91 5.70
CA GLU A 61 -7.80 -11.73 5.33
C GLU A 61 -8.98 -11.59 6.30
N LYS A 62 -8.93 -10.66 7.26
CA LYS A 62 -9.95 -10.45 8.33
C LYS A 62 -10.12 -11.63 9.29
N ILE A 63 -9.37 -12.69 9.13
CA ILE A 63 -9.20 -13.79 10.08
C ILE A 63 -7.69 -13.91 10.30
N GLU A 64 -7.27 -13.90 11.54
CA GLU A 64 -5.88 -14.16 11.88
C GLU A 64 -5.57 -15.62 11.55
N ARG A 65 -4.61 -15.84 10.68
CA ARG A 65 -4.20 -17.17 10.21
C ARG A 65 -2.69 -17.28 10.18
N SER A 66 -2.18 -18.48 10.38
CA SER A 66 -0.80 -18.79 10.02
C SER A 66 -0.61 -18.69 8.51
N ILE A 67 0.59 -18.33 8.06
CA ILE A 67 0.93 -18.35 6.63
C ILE A 67 0.72 -19.74 6.00
N TYR A 68 0.76 -20.80 6.81
CA TYR A 68 0.47 -22.18 6.36
C TYR A 68 -1.02 -22.43 6.12
N ASP A 69 -1.89 -21.57 6.65
CA ASP A 69 -3.35 -21.68 6.58
C ASP A 69 -3.99 -20.77 5.53
N THR A 70 -3.19 -20.02 4.76
CA THR A 70 -3.71 -19.18 3.69
C THR A 70 -3.34 -19.69 2.29
N GLY A 71 -4.34 -19.78 1.41
CA GLY A 71 -4.14 -20.04 0.00
C GLY A 71 -3.79 -18.78 -0.81
N SER A 72 -3.88 -17.60 -0.22
CA SER A 72 -3.47 -16.36 -0.88
C SER A 72 -1.96 -16.31 -1.08
N SER A 73 -1.52 -15.80 -2.23
CA SER A 73 -0.11 -15.43 -2.41
C SER A 73 0.15 -14.17 -1.62
N VAL A 74 0.84 -14.30 -0.48
CA VAL A 74 1.14 -13.18 0.41
C VAL A 74 2.60 -13.20 0.84
N HIS A 75 3.23 -12.03 0.86
CA HIS A 75 4.56 -11.81 1.41
C HIS A 75 4.42 -10.94 2.65
N VAL A 76 4.98 -11.41 3.75
CA VAL A 76 4.86 -10.78 5.07
C VAL A 76 6.22 -10.24 5.49
N TYR A 77 6.23 -8.99 5.93
CA TYR A 77 7.38 -8.27 6.46
C TYR A 77 7.04 -7.76 7.85
N ASP A 78 7.52 -8.45 8.86
CA ASP A 78 7.42 -8.03 10.26
C ASP A 78 8.41 -6.89 10.59
N GLU A 79 8.37 -6.36 11.81
CA GLU A 79 9.23 -5.26 12.24
C GLU A 79 10.73 -5.59 12.10
N ASP A 80 11.15 -6.81 12.46
CA ASP A 80 12.55 -7.24 12.36
C ASP A 80 13.00 -7.36 10.90
N ARG A 81 12.14 -7.86 10.04
CA ARG A 81 12.38 -7.95 8.62
C ARG A 81 12.47 -6.59 7.96
N ILE A 82 11.60 -5.65 8.34
CA ILE A 82 11.67 -4.25 7.91
C ILE A 82 13.00 -3.63 8.36
N ALA A 83 13.38 -3.78 9.62
CA ALA A 83 14.61 -3.22 10.18
C ALA A 83 15.89 -3.82 9.56
N SER A 84 15.88 -5.09 9.14
CA SER A 84 17.01 -5.75 8.49
C SER A 84 17.09 -5.50 6.98
N THR A 85 16.03 -4.96 6.36
CA THR A 85 16.04 -4.61 4.93
C THR A 85 16.85 -3.33 4.72
N PRO A 86 17.91 -3.34 3.87
CA PRO A 86 18.82 -2.21 3.72
C PRO A 86 18.13 -0.91 3.31
N GLY A 87 18.23 0.12 4.13
CA GLY A 87 17.73 1.46 3.85
C GLY A 87 16.22 1.59 3.86
N SER A 88 15.48 0.56 4.30
CA SER A 88 14.02 0.62 4.28
C SER A 88 13.46 1.71 5.19
N SER A 89 12.57 2.49 4.64
CA SER A 89 11.83 3.54 5.33
C SER A 89 10.38 3.67 4.86
N GLU A 90 10.11 3.17 3.65
CA GLU A 90 8.80 3.22 2.99
C GLU A 90 8.42 1.84 2.41
N VAL A 91 7.13 1.67 2.14
CA VAL A 91 6.59 0.41 1.55
C VAL A 91 7.26 0.05 0.24
N ASP A 92 7.64 1.04 -0.57
CA ASP A 92 8.28 0.84 -1.89
C ASP A 92 9.59 0.06 -1.78
N ASP A 93 10.31 0.21 -0.66
CA ASP A 93 11.55 -0.53 -0.39
C ASP A 93 11.32 -2.04 -0.26
N LEU A 94 10.09 -2.46 0.10
CA LEU A 94 9.69 -3.87 0.22
C LEU A 94 9.17 -4.45 -1.10
N LEU A 95 8.61 -3.62 -1.99
CA LEU A 95 8.00 -4.08 -3.24
C LEU A 95 9.03 -4.77 -4.15
N GLN A 96 10.26 -4.26 -4.22
CA GLN A 96 11.32 -4.84 -5.02
C GLN A 96 11.78 -6.24 -4.55
N LEU A 97 11.42 -6.64 -3.33
CA LEU A 97 11.71 -7.97 -2.78
C LEU A 97 10.61 -8.99 -3.10
N THR A 98 9.45 -8.51 -3.56
CA THR A 98 8.26 -9.32 -3.82
C THR A 98 8.20 -9.71 -5.30
N PRO A 99 8.00 -11.00 -5.63
CA PRO A 99 7.98 -11.45 -7.01
C PRO A 99 6.78 -10.91 -7.79
N ASN A 100 6.92 -10.78 -9.11
CA ASN A 100 5.86 -10.31 -10.01
C ASN A 100 5.28 -8.93 -9.66
N ILE A 101 6.05 -8.10 -8.95
CA ILE A 101 5.76 -6.68 -8.74
C ILE A 101 6.79 -5.85 -9.49
N VAL A 102 6.32 -4.80 -10.16
CA VAL A 102 7.18 -3.78 -10.77
C VAL A 102 6.73 -2.41 -10.32
N ASP A 103 7.55 -1.77 -9.51
CA ASP A 103 7.46 -0.34 -9.25
C ASP A 103 8.40 0.38 -10.21
N SER A 104 7.84 1.21 -11.06
CA SER A 104 8.61 1.95 -12.06
C SER A 104 9.28 3.22 -11.51
N GLY A 105 8.99 3.60 -10.25
CA GLY A 105 9.44 4.87 -9.67
C GLY A 105 8.83 6.11 -10.32
N GLN A 106 7.85 5.93 -11.22
CA GLN A 106 7.11 7.04 -11.80
C GLN A 106 6.06 7.52 -10.81
N GLY A 107 6.23 8.71 -10.24
CA GLY A 107 5.54 9.22 -9.05
C GLY A 107 4.01 9.29 -9.11
N ASN A 108 3.37 9.14 -10.26
CA ASN A 108 1.92 9.05 -10.39
C ASN A 108 1.42 7.67 -10.85
N ASN A 109 2.28 6.67 -10.85
CA ASN A 109 1.93 5.26 -11.08
C ASN A 109 1.97 4.49 -9.77
N LEU A 110 1.02 3.60 -9.58
CA LEU A 110 1.13 2.54 -8.59
C LEU A 110 1.89 1.35 -9.20
N PRO A 111 2.49 0.48 -8.37
CA PRO A 111 3.18 -0.70 -8.88
C PRO A 111 2.24 -1.60 -9.69
N SER A 112 2.78 -2.26 -10.71
CA SER A 112 2.06 -3.34 -11.36
C SER A 112 2.24 -4.64 -10.57
N ILE A 113 1.17 -5.44 -10.46
CA ILE A 113 1.15 -6.73 -9.77
C ILE A 113 0.71 -7.78 -10.78
N ARG A 114 1.54 -8.83 -10.98
CA ARG A 114 1.28 -9.87 -11.99
C ARG A 114 0.99 -9.29 -13.39
N GLY A 115 1.67 -8.18 -13.73
CA GLY A 115 1.50 -7.47 -14.99
C GLY A 115 0.26 -6.58 -15.10
N VAL A 116 -0.49 -6.41 -14.03
CA VAL A 116 -1.69 -5.55 -14.00
C VAL A 116 -1.37 -4.25 -13.29
N ASP A 117 -1.59 -3.13 -13.97
CA ASP A 117 -1.34 -1.79 -13.43
C ASP A 117 -2.20 -1.51 -12.19
N GLY A 118 -1.55 -1.33 -11.04
CA GLY A 118 -2.20 -1.00 -9.78
C GLY A 118 -2.93 0.35 -9.77
N SER A 119 -2.51 1.29 -10.65
CA SER A 119 -3.16 2.61 -10.79
C SER A 119 -4.57 2.52 -11.40
N GLY A 120 -4.92 1.38 -12.00
CA GLY A 120 -6.10 1.27 -12.84
C GLY A 120 -5.82 1.74 -14.28
N PRO A 121 -6.86 2.02 -15.07
CA PRO A 121 -6.71 2.26 -16.51
C PRO A 121 -6.03 3.59 -16.85
N SER A 122 -5.94 4.56 -15.94
CA SER A 122 -5.27 5.84 -16.19
C SER A 122 -4.61 6.42 -14.94
N ILE A 123 -3.63 7.27 -15.13
CA ILE A 123 -2.71 7.77 -14.11
C ILE A 123 -2.73 9.30 -13.99
N GLY A 124 -2.33 9.83 -12.84
CA GLY A 124 -2.14 11.25 -12.59
C GLY A 124 -3.38 12.10 -12.89
N GLY A 125 -3.18 13.17 -13.62
CA GLY A 125 -4.29 14.06 -14.04
C GLY A 125 -5.34 13.35 -14.91
N LEU A 126 -4.92 12.36 -15.70
CA LEU A 126 -5.84 11.54 -16.49
C LEU A 126 -6.70 10.63 -15.61
N ALA A 127 -6.20 10.16 -14.48
CA ALA A 127 -7.00 9.40 -13.52
C ALA A 127 -8.13 10.26 -12.93
N ALA A 128 -7.82 11.51 -12.57
CA ALA A 128 -8.82 12.46 -12.08
C ALA A 128 -9.89 12.78 -13.14
N PHE A 129 -9.48 13.06 -14.39
CA PHE A 129 -10.43 13.29 -15.50
C PHE A 129 -11.18 12.01 -15.90
N GLY A 130 -10.51 10.86 -15.92
CA GLY A 130 -11.07 9.58 -16.31
C GLY A 130 -12.01 8.97 -15.26
N GLY A 131 -11.98 9.48 -14.02
CA GLY A 131 -12.71 8.86 -12.92
C GLY A 131 -12.23 7.44 -12.62
N SER A 132 -10.95 7.17 -12.92
CA SER A 132 -10.35 5.86 -12.75
C SER A 132 -10.26 5.46 -11.28
N VAL A 133 -10.38 4.17 -11.04
CA VAL A 133 -10.27 3.55 -9.72
C VAL A 133 -9.02 2.68 -9.70
N PRO A 134 -8.18 2.75 -8.66
CA PRO A 134 -7.03 1.86 -8.55
C PRO A 134 -7.45 0.39 -8.53
N ARG A 135 -6.58 -0.49 -9.01
CA ARG A 135 -6.70 -1.94 -8.87
C ARG A 135 -5.89 -2.49 -7.69
N LEU A 136 -5.00 -1.68 -7.13
CA LEU A 136 -4.24 -1.97 -5.93
C LEU A 136 -4.86 -1.24 -4.74
N ASN A 137 -5.24 -1.99 -3.70
CA ASN A 137 -5.62 -1.44 -2.41
C ASN A 137 -4.39 -1.30 -1.52
N LEU A 138 -4.15 -0.13 -0.95
CA LEU A 138 -3.24 0.05 0.17
C LEU A 138 -4.07 0.48 1.38
N SER A 139 -3.95 -0.27 2.47
CA SER A 139 -4.67 0.02 3.71
C SER A 139 -3.74 0.10 4.92
N ILE A 140 -4.07 0.99 5.86
CA ILE A 140 -3.37 1.13 7.14
C ILE A 140 -4.43 1.01 8.24
N ASP A 141 -4.28 0.03 9.12
CA ASP A 141 -5.22 -0.26 10.23
C ASP A 141 -6.69 -0.36 9.74
N GLY A 142 -6.92 -1.04 8.60
CA GLY A 142 -8.25 -1.22 8.00
C GLY A 142 -8.78 -0.04 7.17
N ARG A 143 -8.10 1.10 7.17
CA ARG A 143 -8.41 2.24 6.33
C ARG A 143 -7.77 2.10 4.96
N SER A 144 -8.57 1.96 3.89
CA SER A 144 -8.06 2.02 2.52
C SER A 144 -7.70 3.46 2.14
N LEU A 145 -6.51 3.65 1.58
CA LEU A 145 -6.06 4.96 1.10
C LEU A 145 -6.70 5.29 -0.25
N SER A 146 -6.94 6.58 -0.49
CA SER A 146 -7.39 7.08 -1.80
C SER A 146 -6.26 7.03 -2.84
N TYR A 147 -6.58 7.16 -4.13
CA TYR A 147 -5.58 7.19 -5.20
C TYR A 147 -4.47 8.23 -4.95
N SER A 148 -4.83 9.45 -4.57
CA SER A 148 -3.86 10.52 -4.31
C SER A 148 -2.95 10.21 -3.12
N GLU A 149 -3.45 9.56 -2.09
CA GLU A 149 -2.66 9.14 -0.94
C GLU A 149 -1.71 7.99 -1.28
N VAL A 150 -2.15 7.02 -2.08
CA VAL A 150 -1.28 5.91 -2.50
C VAL A 150 -0.21 6.38 -3.48
N ALA A 151 -0.56 7.25 -4.45
CA ALA A 151 0.37 7.73 -5.47
C ALA A 151 1.33 8.82 -4.96
N PHE A 152 0.90 9.64 -4.00
CA PHE A 152 1.62 10.85 -3.58
C PHE A 152 1.67 11.05 -2.06
N GLY A 153 1.10 10.15 -1.28
CA GLY A 153 1.11 10.20 0.18
C GLY A 153 2.33 9.51 0.79
N PRO A 154 2.57 9.72 2.08
CA PRO A 154 3.63 9.04 2.80
C PRO A 154 3.25 7.57 3.02
N ARG A 155 4.20 6.69 2.75
CA ARG A 155 4.07 5.23 2.92
C ARG A 155 5.07 4.72 3.94
N SER A 156 5.26 5.48 5.03
CA SER A 156 6.21 5.20 6.09
C SER A 156 6.00 3.85 6.75
N LEU A 157 7.10 3.13 6.96
CA LEU A 157 7.16 1.88 7.71
C LEU A 157 7.48 2.08 9.21
N TRP A 158 7.60 3.35 9.66
CA TRP A 158 7.86 3.63 11.07
C TRP A 158 6.70 3.21 11.96
N ASP A 159 7.03 2.48 13.02
CA ASP A 159 6.07 1.99 14.01
C ASP A 159 4.97 1.10 13.39
N MET A 160 5.33 0.34 12.35
CA MET A 160 4.49 -0.73 11.79
C MET A 160 4.87 -2.06 12.41
N GLN A 161 3.87 -2.81 12.86
CA GLN A 161 4.02 -4.17 13.33
C GLN A 161 4.33 -5.09 12.15
N GLN A 162 3.64 -4.86 11.02
CA GLN A 162 3.70 -5.75 9.87
C GLN A 162 3.25 -5.04 8.59
N ALA A 163 3.86 -5.42 7.47
CA ALA A 163 3.41 -5.13 6.13
C ALA A 163 3.14 -6.45 5.39
N GLU A 164 1.96 -6.58 4.80
CA GLU A 164 1.54 -7.73 4.02
C GLU A 164 1.27 -7.31 2.58
N ILE A 165 1.86 -8.01 1.63
CA ILE A 165 1.72 -7.74 0.20
C ILE A 165 1.04 -8.94 -0.45
N TYR A 166 -0.21 -8.76 -0.85
CA TYR A 166 -1.04 -9.78 -1.48
C TYR A 166 -0.97 -9.64 -3.00
N LEU A 167 -0.72 -10.74 -3.67
CA LEU A 167 -0.69 -10.85 -5.13
C LEU A 167 -1.98 -11.50 -5.65
N GLY A 168 -2.59 -10.86 -6.65
CA GLY A 168 -3.87 -11.28 -7.20
C GLY A 168 -5.09 -10.77 -6.43
N PRO A 169 -6.32 -11.08 -6.91
CA PRO A 169 -7.55 -10.45 -6.42
C PRO A 169 -7.84 -10.70 -4.95
N GLN A 170 -8.08 -9.62 -4.20
CA GLN A 170 -8.51 -9.61 -2.80
C GLN A 170 -9.89 -8.94 -2.62
N SER A 171 -10.64 -8.76 -3.70
CA SER A 171 -11.90 -8.01 -3.68
C SER A 171 -12.98 -8.62 -2.78
N TYR A 172 -12.98 -9.95 -2.57
CA TYR A 172 -13.92 -10.62 -1.67
C TYR A 172 -13.71 -10.24 -0.19
N VAL A 173 -12.47 -9.93 0.22
CA VAL A 173 -12.11 -9.52 1.59
C VAL A 173 -12.01 -8.01 1.70
N GLN A 174 -11.13 -7.40 0.90
CA GLN A 174 -10.82 -5.97 0.96
C GLN A 174 -11.94 -5.10 0.35
N GLY A 175 -12.77 -5.69 -0.52
CA GLY A 175 -13.79 -4.96 -1.29
C GLY A 175 -13.19 -4.23 -2.47
N ARG A 176 -13.47 -2.94 -2.58
CA ARG A 176 -13.05 -2.10 -3.69
C ARG A 176 -11.53 -2.03 -3.87
N ASN A 177 -11.10 -1.72 -5.10
CA ASN A 177 -9.72 -1.38 -5.44
C ASN A 177 -8.69 -2.50 -5.20
N ALA A 178 -9.10 -3.76 -5.19
CA ALA A 178 -8.24 -4.89 -4.86
C ALA A 178 -8.29 -5.99 -5.94
N SER A 179 -8.48 -5.64 -7.21
CA SER A 179 -8.54 -6.61 -8.32
C SER A 179 -7.16 -7.10 -8.77
N ALA A 180 -6.09 -6.29 -8.60
CA ALA A 180 -4.72 -6.71 -8.86
C ALA A 180 -4.01 -7.25 -7.62
N GLY A 181 -4.31 -6.69 -6.45
CA GLY A 181 -3.69 -7.07 -5.18
C GLY A 181 -4.01 -6.10 -4.05
N ALA A 182 -3.39 -6.34 -2.90
CA ALA A 182 -3.52 -5.45 -1.75
C ALA A 182 -2.20 -5.34 -0.97
N ILE A 183 -1.95 -4.17 -0.39
CA ILE A 183 -0.91 -3.93 0.61
C ILE A 183 -1.62 -3.58 1.90
N VAL A 184 -1.36 -4.33 2.95
CA VAL A 184 -1.98 -4.15 4.26
C VAL A 184 -0.91 -3.83 5.27
N LEU A 185 -0.97 -2.65 5.85
CA LEU A 185 -0.09 -2.20 6.92
C LEU A 185 -0.83 -2.25 8.24
N LYS A 186 -0.23 -2.92 9.21
CA LYS A 186 -0.70 -2.93 10.59
C LYS A 186 0.30 -2.17 11.45
N SER A 187 -0.15 -1.12 12.13
CA SER A 187 0.68 -0.38 13.06
C SER A 187 0.65 -1.01 14.44
N ASN A 188 1.72 -0.79 15.22
CA ASN A 188 1.81 -1.30 16.58
C ASN A 188 0.67 -0.76 17.47
N ASP A 189 0.16 -1.62 18.34
CA ASP A 189 -0.85 -1.27 19.32
C ASP A 189 -0.23 -0.68 20.60
N PRO A 190 -0.99 0.06 21.43
CA PRO A 190 -0.55 0.46 22.76
C PRO A 190 -0.25 -0.75 23.65
N THR A 191 0.78 -0.63 24.48
CA THR A 191 1.19 -1.65 25.45
C THR A 191 0.94 -1.17 26.87
N TYR A 192 0.77 -2.09 27.82
CA TYR A 192 0.67 -1.77 29.24
C TYR A 192 2.04 -1.64 29.91
N ASP A 193 3.11 -1.94 29.18
CA ASP A 193 4.49 -1.64 29.56
C ASP A 193 4.94 -0.31 28.96
N PHE A 194 5.85 0.36 29.63
CA PHE A 194 6.46 1.57 29.08
C PHE A 194 7.44 1.19 27.96
N GLU A 195 7.22 1.73 26.78
CA GLU A 195 8.08 1.60 25.61
C GLU A 195 8.35 2.98 25.01
N SER A 196 9.56 3.24 24.64
CA SER A 196 9.91 4.42 23.85
C SER A 196 11.01 4.10 22.87
N LYS A 197 10.87 4.60 21.64
CA LYS A 197 11.84 4.41 20.56
C LYS A 197 12.07 5.75 19.86
N VAL A 198 13.34 6.08 19.57
CA VAL A 198 13.70 7.26 18.76
C VAL A 198 14.65 6.84 17.65
N LYS A 199 14.49 7.44 16.47
CA LYS A 199 15.32 7.19 15.30
C LYS A 199 15.78 8.51 14.70
N ALA A 200 17.06 8.55 14.31
CA ALA A 200 17.62 9.59 13.47
C ALA A 200 18.43 8.94 12.34
N ALA A 201 18.21 9.38 11.11
CA ALA A 201 18.97 8.92 9.96
C ALA A 201 19.37 10.10 9.08
N ILE A 202 20.50 9.96 8.39
CA ILE A 202 21.01 10.92 7.40
C ILE A 202 21.61 10.16 6.22
N GLY A 203 21.61 10.76 5.05
CA GLY A 203 22.17 10.15 3.85
C GLY A 203 22.43 11.14 2.73
N GLN A 204 22.80 10.61 1.57
CA GLN A 204 22.93 11.39 0.35
C GLN A 204 21.58 11.97 -0.08
N GLN A 205 21.56 12.87 -1.07
CA GLN A 205 20.38 13.63 -1.54
C GLN A 205 19.66 14.38 -0.40
N ASP A 206 20.45 14.92 0.55
CA ASP A 206 19.96 15.64 1.73
C ASP A 206 18.94 14.81 2.56
N TYR A 207 19.04 13.47 2.45
CA TYR A 207 18.14 12.59 3.19
C TYR A 207 18.32 12.76 4.69
N SER A 208 17.21 12.93 5.37
CA SER A 208 17.13 12.91 6.83
C SER A 208 15.81 12.32 7.29
N GLN A 209 15.84 11.50 8.33
CA GLN A 209 14.67 10.98 9.02
C GLN A 209 14.81 11.27 10.51
N THR A 210 13.72 11.71 11.13
CA THR A 210 13.59 11.84 12.58
C THR A 210 12.26 11.26 12.99
N ALA A 211 12.30 10.25 13.83
CA ALA A 211 11.11 9.55 14.27
C ALA A 211 11.16 9.26 15.76
N ALA A 212 9.98 9.18 16.37
CA ALA A 212 9.82 8.85 17.78
C ALA A 212 8.51 8.12 18.03
N VAL A 213 8.51 7.23 19.02
CA VAL A 213 7.31 6.59 19.55
C VAL A 213 7.42 6.48 21.07
N ILE A 214 6.29 6.60 21.71
CA ILE A 214 6.11 6.33 23.15
C ILE A 214 4.80 5.58 23.35
N SER A 215 4.83 4.52 24.14
CA SER A 215 3.67 3.76 24.59
C SER A 215 3.74 3.59 26.10
N ALA A 216 2.61 3.73 26.78
CA ALA A 216 2.54 3.57 28.24
C ALA A 216 1.10 3.33 28.72
N PRO A 217 0.91 2.69 29.88
CA PRO A 217 -0.38 2.66 30.55
C PRO A 217 -0.76 4.03 31.11
N ILE A 218 -2.02 4.39 30.98
CA ILE A 218 -2.67 5.49 31.72
C ILE A 218 -3.33 4.92 32.98
N LEU A 219 -3.91 3.74 32.84
CA LEU A 219 -4.48 2.94 33.91
C LEU A 219 -4.02 1.50 33.69
N GLU A 220 -3.34 0.94 34.68
CA GLU A 220 -2.73 -0.40 34.64
C GLU A 220 -3.75 -1.44 34.15
N ASP A 221 -3.37 -2.22 33.16
CA ASP A 221 -4.13 -3.29 32.49
C ASP A 221 -5.52 -2.89 31.96
N GLN A 222 -5.82 -1.59 31.83
CA GLN A 222 -7.14 -1.14 31.37
C GLN A 222 -7.10 -0.04 30.31
N LEU A 223 -6.17 0.90 30.41
CA LEU A 223 -6.09 2.01 29.48
C LEU A 223 -4.63 2.31 29.16
N ALA A 224 -4.27 2.19 27.91
CA ALA A 224 -2.94 2.51 27.40
C ALA A 224 -3.01 3.47 26.22
N PHE A 225 -1.89 4.14 25.95
CA PHE A 225 -1.74 4.97 24.76
C PHE A 225 -0.43 4.67 24.04
N ARG A 226 -0.42 4.95 22.74
CA ARG A 226 0.79 4.96 21.89
C ARG A 226 0.76 6.19 20.99
N LEU A 227 1.84 6.97 21.02
CA LEU A 227 2.02 8.14 20.16
C LEU A 227 3.25 7.94 19.30
N SER A 228 3.09 8.09 17.98
CA SER A 228 4.14 7.88 16.99
C SER A 228 4.22 9.09 16.05
N VAL A 229 5.44 9.50 15.69
CA VAL A 229 5.71 10.52 14.69
C VAL A 229 6.91 10.14 13.87
N ASP A 230 6.84 10.36 12.55
CA ASP A 230 7.95 10.20 11.61
C ASP A 230 7.98 11.38 10.65
N GLN A 231 9.13 11.98 10.48
CA GLN A 231 9.41 13.02 9.49
C GLN A 231 10.61 12.61 8.65
N GLN A 232 10.39 12.56 7.34
CA GLN A 232 11.42 12.26 6.35
C GLN A 232 11.55 13.42 5.38
N LYS A 233 12.77 13.70 4.96
CA LYS A 233 13.12 14.75 3.99
C LYS A 233 14.21 14.25 3.08
N ARG A 234 14.13 14.62 1.80
CA ARG A 234 15.23 14.46 0.84
C ARG A 234 15.08 15.42 -0.33
N SER A 235 16.12 15.56 -1.09
CA SER A 235 16.08 16.22 -2.39
C SER A 235 15.71 15.22 -3.49
N SER A 236 15.00 15.70 -4.51
CA SER A 236 14.71 14.93 -5.72
C SER A 236 16.00 14.50 -6.43
N TYR A 237 15.95 13.35 -7.07
CA TYR A 237 17.03 12.86 -7.94
C TYR A 237 17.13 13.64 -9.27
N ALA A 238 16.05 14.30 -9.68
CA ALA A 238 16.04 15.21 -10.82
C ALA A 238 16.38 16.64 -10.38
N ASP A 239 17.20 17.34 -11.16
CA ASP A 239 17.49 18.77 -10.94
C ASP A 239 16.39 19.62 -11.55
N LEU A 240 15.37 19.95 -10.76
CA LEU A 240 14.21 20.71 -11.15
C LEU A 240 14.43 22.20 -10.85
N THR A 241 14.23 23.06 -11.85
CA THR A 241 14.37 24.51 -11.68
C THR A 241 13.25 25.09 -10.81
N ALA A 242 13.62 25.90 -9.81
CA ALA A 242 12.69 26.61 -8.94
C ALA A 242 11.70 27.50 -9.69
N TYR A 243 10.45 27.61 -9.21
CA TYR A 243 9.41 28.47 -9.75
C TYR A 243 8.40 28.90 -8.68
N GLU A 244 7.79 30.07 -8.87
CA GLU A 244 6.70 30.54 -8.01
C GLU A 244 5.34 29.94 -8.46
N PRO A 245 4.44 29.55 -7.53
CA PRO A 245 4.48 29.79 -6.08
C PRO A 245 5.15 28.69 -5.25
N VAL A 246 5.70 27.63 -5.88
CA VAL A 246 6.24 26.44 -5.22
C VAL A 246 7.57 26.74 -4.51
N GLY A 247 8.41 27.60 -5.09
CA GLY A 247 9.80 27.79 -4.65
C GLY A 247 10.69 26.70 -5.20
N ASP A 248 11.22 25.81 -4.35
CA ASP A 248 12.08 24.68 -4.74
C ASP A 248 11.25 23.42 -4.99
N PRO A 249 11.08 22.96 -6.25
CA PRO A 249 10.35 21.75 -6.57
C PRO A 249 11.12 20.46 -6.25
N ASN A 250 12.41 20.54 -5.94
CA ASN A 250 13.23 19.37 -5.59
C ASN A 250 12.97 18.85 -4.18
N ARG A 251 12.32 19.65 -3.34
CA ARG A 251 12.05 19.29 -1.96
C ARG A 251 11.00 18.20 -1.86
N ILE A 252 11.36 17.08 -1.23
CA ILE A 252 10.44 16.01 -0.85
C ILE A 252 10.41 15.96 0.68
N GLU A 253 9.24 16.15 1.26
CA GLU A 253 9.02 16.08 2.69
C GLU A 253 7.78 15.24 2.97
N MET A 254 7.89 14.34 3.94
CA MET A 254 6.81 13.48 4.43
C MET A 254 6.74 13.58 5.94
N THR A 255 5.53 13.67 6.47
CA THR A 255 5.27 13.62 7.90
C THR A 255 4.10 12.71 8.18
N THR A 256 4.27 11.77 9.10
CA THR A 256 3.17 10.97 9.67
C THR A 256 3.13 11.15 11.16
N ALA A 257 1.92 11.26 11.71
CA ALA A 257 1.70 11.28 13.15
C ALA A 257 0.49 10.39 13.47
N ARG A 258 0.61 9.54 14.49
CA ARG A 258 -0.45 8.63 14.91
C ARG A 258 -0.53 8.57 16.41
N GLY A 259 -1.74 8.64 16.94
CA GLY A 259 -2.06 8.41 18.34
C GLY A 259 -3.10 7.31 18.46
N LYS A 260 -2.81 6.27 19.25
CA LYS A 260 -3.72 5.18 19.58
C LYS A 260 -4.05 5.20 21.08
N PHE A 261 -5.29 4.90 21.42
CA PHE A 261 -5.77 4.73 22.79
C PHE A 261 -6.51 3.40 22.88
N LEU A 262 -5.95 2.48 23.66
CA LEU A 262 -6.50 1.15 23.92
C LEU A 262 -7.24 1.16 25.25
N LEU A 263 -8.49 0.66 25.27
CA LEU A 263 -9.30 0.52 26.48
C LEU A 263 -9.82 -0.92 26.60
N GLU A 264 -9.47 -1.58 27.70
CA GLU A 264 -9.93 -2.93 28.11
C GLU A 264 -10.43 -2.86 29.57
N PRO A 265 -11.69 -2.44 29.79
CA PRO A 265 -12.17 -2.15 31.14
C PRO A 265 -12.36 -3.41 31.98
N ALA A 266 -11.79 -3.48 33.17
CA ALA A 266 -11.89 -4.62 34.07
C ALA A 266 -13.34 -5.03 34.42
N GLY A 267 -14.28 -4.08 34.35
CA GLY A 267 -15.71 -4.32 34.62
C GLY A 267 -16.47 -4.96 33.43
N LEU A 268 -15.86 -5.13 32.28
CA LEU A 268 -16.47 -5.71 31.07
C LEU A 268 -15.46 -6.65 30.39
N PRO A 269 -15.27 -7.86 30.93
CA PRO A 269 -14.34 -8.84 30.34
C PRO A 269 -14.68 -9.15 28.88
N GLY A 270 -13.64 -9.33 28.04
CA GLY A 270 -13.79 -9.59 26.61
C GLY A 270 -14.12 -8.36 25.78
N PHE A 271 -14.26 -7.17 26.38
CA PHE A 271 -14.40 -5.93 25.62
C PHE A 271 -13.06 -5.25 25.42
N LYS A 272 -12.72 -5.00 24.17
CA LYS A 272 -11.54 -4.25 23.75
C LYS A 272 -11.94 -3.17 22.76
N THR A 273 -11.41 -1.96 22.91
CA THR A 273 -11.61 -0.90 21.93
C THR A 273 -10.37 -0.06 21.74
N THR A 274 -10.09 0.30 20.50
CA THR A 274 -8.96 1.15 20.14
C THR A 274 -9.45 2.35 19.34
N LEU A 275 -9.08 3.55 19.77
CA LEU A 275 -9.28 4.78 19.01
C LEU A 275 -7.94 5.23 18.43
N THR A 276 -7.86 5.32 17.12
CA THR A 276 -6.68 5.81 16.38
C THR A 276 -7.00 7.15 15.74
N ILE A 277 -6.12 8.12 15.90
CA ILE A 277 -6.13 9.38 15.17
C ILE A 277 -4.81 9.45 14.41
N ALA A 278 -4.88 9.57 13.08
CA ALA A 278 -3.69 9.61 12.23
C ALA A 278 -3.72 10.84 11.32
N HIS A 279 -2.57 11.47 11.15
CA HIS A 279 -2.35 12.57 10.23
C HIS A 279 -1.18 12.25 9.31
N MET A 280 -1.34 12.55 8.02
CA MET A 280 -0.35 12.33 6.97
C MET A 280 -0.23 13.59 6.12
N ASP A 281 1.00 14.01 5.81
CA ASP A 281 1.33 15.18 5.01
C ASP A 281 2.54 14.85 4.12
N THR A 282 2.44 15.15 2.82
CA THR A 282 3.52 14.95 1.86
C THR A 282 3.56 16.08 0.87
N VAL A 283 4.77 16.54 0.54
CA VAL A 283 5.05 17.47 -0.55
C VAL A 283 6.21 16.93 -1.38
N GLY A 284 6.09 17.01 -2.72
CA GLY A 284 7.16 16.60 -3.61
C GLY A 284 6.85 16.82 -5.08
N PRO A 285 7.83 16.64 -5.99
CA PRO A 285 7.58 16.66 -7.43
C PRO A 285 6.70 15.49 -7.84
N GLN A 286 5.88 15.70 -8.87
CA GLN A 286 5.04 14.66 -9.44
C GLN A 286 5.86 13.48 -10.00
N SER A 287 7.07 13.75 -10.46
CA SER A 287 7.99 12.74 -10.96
C SER A 287 9.42 13.23 -10.78
N GLU A 288 10.30 12.30 -10.52
CA GLU A 288 11.75 12.52 -10.43
C GLU A 288 12.46 12.21 -11.76
N SER A 289 11.73 12.17 -12.87
CA SER A 289 12.30 12.09 -14.19
C SER A 289 12.79 13.44 -14.68
N GLN A 290 13.73 13.44 -15.64
CA GLN A 290 14.15 14.65 -16.35
C GLN A 290 13.00 15.10 -17.26
N GLN A 291 12.16 16.00 -16.77
CA GLN A 291 10.98 16.44 -17.49
C GLN A 291 11.22 17.74 -18.23
N THR A 292 10.52 17.89 -19.37
CA THR A 292 10.36 19.15 -20.03
C THR A 292 9.63 20.15 -19.11
N LYS A 293 9.86 21.46 -19.29
CA LYS A 293 9.27 22.54 -18.46
C LYS A 293 7.74 22.47 -18.27
N ILE A 294 7.04 21.68 -19.08
CA ILE A 294 5.57 21.59 -19.10
C ILE A 294 5.05 20.68 -17.96
N ASN A 295 5.83 19.73 -17.49
CA ASN A 295 5.39 18.69 -16.56
C ASN A 295 5.98 18.80 -15.14
N ARG A 296 6.68 19.88 -14.83
CA ARG A 296 7.20 20.15 -13.48
C ARG A 296 6.05 20.56 -12.57
N ALA A 297 5.33 19.57 -12.07
CA ALA A 297 4.31 19.79 -11.08
C ALA A 297 4.82 19.33 -9.72
N VAL A 298 4.47 20.07 -8.69
CA VAL A 298 4.61 19.67 -7.30
C VAL A 298 3.23 19.36 -6.76
N TYR A 299 3.13 18.32 -5.97
CA TYR A 299 1.91 17.98 -5.27
C TYR A 299 2.08 18.20 -3.77
N GLU A 300 0.96 18.49 -3.11
CA GLU A 300 0.79 18.47 -1.67
C GLU A 300 -0.40 17.57 -1.36
N THR A 301 -0.19 16.54 -0.52
CA THR A 301 -1.24 15.59 -0.11
C THR A 301 -1.33 15.58 1.40
N GLN A 302 -2.52 15.81 1.93
CA GLN A 302 -2.77 15.78 3.38
C GLN A 302 -4.01 14.96 3.67
N SER A 303 -3.97 14.18 4.74
CA SER A 303 -5.15 13.52 5.29
C SER A 303 -5.13 13.46 6.81
N THR A 304 -6.31 13.50 7.39
CA THR A 304 -6.52 13.25 8.81
C THR A 304 -7.65 12.24 8.96
N SER A 305 -7.39 11.17 9.69
CA SER A 305 -8.36 10.09 9.90
C SER A 305 -8.56 9.78 11.38
N GLY A 306 -9.80 9.41 11.71
CA GLY A 306 -10.15 8.75 12.96
C GLY A 306 -10.61 7.33 12.66
N ILE A 307 -10.04 6.34 13.36
CA ILE A 307 -10.40 4.93 13.26
C ILE A 307 -10.84 4.49 14.66
N TRP A 308 -12.02 3.90 14.75
CA TRP A 308 -12.54 3.35 15.99
C TRP A 308 -12.85 1.88 15.84
N ASP A 309 -11.98 1.06 16.44
CA ASP A 309 -12.10 -0.38 16.49
C ASP A 309 -12.75 -0.82 17.80
N VAL A 310 -13.67 -1.75 17.70
CA VAL A 310 -14.35 -2.37 18.86
C VAL A 310 -14.34 -3.88 18.64
N SER A 311 -13.95 -4.63 19.67
CA SER A 311 -14.08 -6.07 19.75
C SER A 311 -14.78 -6.44 21.04
N TYR A 312 -15.68 -7.42 21.00
CA TYR A 312 -16.38 -7.94 22.16
C TYR A 312 -16.63 -9.44 22.06
N ASP A 313 -16.09 -10.17 23.01
CA ASP A 313 -16.32 -11.60 23.16
C ASP A 313 -17.72 -11.83 23.74
N ILE A 314 -18.69 -12.11 22.85
CA ILE A 314 -20.08 -12.40 23.26
C ILE A 314 -20.13 -13.73 24.02
N SER A 315 -19.31 -14.68 23.60
CA SER A 315 -19.09 -16.00 24.23
C SER A 315 -17.75 -16.56 23.81
N ASP A 316 -17.34 -17.69 24.35
CA ASP A 316 -16.07 -18.39 24.00
C ASP A 316 -16.00 -18.77 22.51
N THR A 317 -17.11 -18.73 21.78
CA THR A 317 -17.20 -19.14 20.37
C THR A 317 -17.75 -18.04 19.48
N LEU A 318 -18.00 -16.84 19.98
CA LEU A 318 -18.65 -15.77 19.23
C LEU A 318 -18.06 -14.41 19.60
N VAL A 319 -17.43 -13.76 18.64
CA VAL A 319 -16.81 -12.44 18.80
C VAL A 319 -17.50 -11.45 17.85
N PHE A 320 -17.89 -10.31 18.39
CA PHE A 320 -18.37 -9.17 17.60
C PHE A 320 -17.22 -8.19 17.41
N GLU A 321 -17.04 -7.71 16.18
CA GLU A 321 -16.08 -6.66 15.86
C GLU A 321 -16.76 -5.55 15.04
N ASN A 322 -16.24 -4.33 15.15
CA ASN A 322 -16.65 -3.23 14.31
C ASN A 322 -15.49 -2.27 14.07
N ASN A 323 -15.28 -1.91 12.84
CA ASN A 323 -14.34 -0.87 12.41
C ASN A 323 -15.13 0.32 11.86
N LEU A 324 -14.94 1.51 12.45
CA LEU A 324 -15.55 2.76 11.99
C LEU A 324 -14.46 3.76 11.65
N ILE A 325 -14.50 4.30 10.44
CA ILE A 325 -13.47 5.20 9.91
C ILE A 325 -14.11 6.46 9.36
N TYR A 326 -13.49 7.60 9.68
CA TYR A 326 -13.74 8.87 9.03
C TYR A 326 -12.44 9.52 8.62
N THR A 327 -12.37 10.05 7.40
CA THR A 327 -11.18 10.70 6.85
C THR A 327 -11.57 12.00 6.14
N ASP A 328 -10.82 13.07 6.41
CA ASP A 328 -10.74 14.28 5.58
C ASP A 328 -9.40 14.28 4.85
N ARG A 329 -9.41 14.65 3.55
CA ARG A 329 -8.20 14.72 2.72
C ARG A 329 -8.22 15.89 1.76
N THR A 330 -7.03 16.38 1.45
CA THR A 330 -6.78 17.36 0.40
C THR A 330 -5.64 16.90 -0.49
N TYR A 331 -5.71 17.29 -1.75
CA TYR A 331 -4.65 17.05 -2.71
C TYR A 331 -4.55 18.26 -3.64
N ASP A 332 -3.40 18.89 -3.69
CA ASP A 332 -3.09 20.00 -4.55
C ASP A 332 -1.94 19.63 -5.50
N ARG A 333 -2.14 19.82 -6.79
CA ARG A 333 -1.11 19.74 -7.82
C ARG A 333 -0.88 21.11 -8.40
N ILE A 334 0.34 21.62 -8.30
CA ILE A 334 0.73 22.97 -8.69
C ILE A 334 1.75 22.88 -9.82
N THR A 335 1.45 23.50 -10.96
CA THR A 335 2.31 23.49 -12.15
C THR A 335 3.11 24.78 -12.29
N ASP A 336 4.25 24.70 -12.99
CA ASP A 336 5.07 25.86 -13.34
C ASP A 336 4.29 26.82 -14.25
N PRO A 337 4.00 28.07 -13.82
CA PRO A 337 3.24 29.03 -14.62
C PRO A 337 3.97 29.50 -15.90
N ALA A 338 5.30 29.33 -15.98
CA ALA A 338 6.06 29.57 -17.21
C ALA A 338 5.83 28.48 -18.28
N GLY A 339 5.23 27.37 -17.89
CA GLY A 339 4.73 26.32 -18.76
C GLY A 339 3.24 26.50 -19.05
N ARG A 340 2.53 25.37 -19.13
CA ARG A 340 1.08 25.32 -19.29
C ARG A 340 0.45 25.13 -17.91
N LYS A 341 -0.34 26.09 -17.43
CA LYS A 341 -1.08 25.93 -16.18
C LYS A 341 -2.04 24.73 -16.29
N GLN A 342 -1.86 23.77 -15.41
CA GLN A 342 -2.68 22.55 -15.28
C GLN A 342 -2.76 22.17 -13.79
N ASP A 343 -3.15 23.12 -12.97
CA ASP A 343 -3.28 22.88 -11.53
C ASP A 343 -4.53 22.06 -11.26
N PHE A 344 -4.45 21.21 -10.26
CA PHE A 344 -5.55 20.39 -9.80
C PHE A 344 -5.66 20.51 -8.29
N LYS A 345 -6.88 20.69 -7.80
CA LYS A 345 -7.20 20.73 -6.36
C LYS A 345 -8.32 19.75 -6.09
N SER A 346 -8.15 18.96 -5.09
CA SER A 346 -9.14 18.01 -4.60
C SER A 346 -9.33 18.19 -3.11
N LYS A 347 -10.58 18.18 -2.68
CA LYS A 347 -10.97 18.09 -1.28
C LYS A 347 -12.01 16.98 -1.15
N GLY A 348 -11.74 16.01 -0.31
CA GLY A 348 -12.63 14.86 -0.14
C GLY A 348 -12.78 14.44 1.30
N ASN A 349 -13.85 13.70 1.55
CA ASN A 349 -14.08 13.00 2.81
C ASN A 349 -14.54 11.57 2.56
N GLU A 350 -14.24 10.70 3.51
CA GLU A 350 -14.62 9.29 3.45
C GLU A 350 -15.18 8.85 4.80
N PHE A 351 -16.20 8.00 4.73
CA PHE A 351 -16.80 7.34 5.89
C PHE A 351 -16.94 5.86 5.61
N GLN A 352 -16.53 5.02 6.56
CA GLN A 352 -16.70 3.58 6.52
C GLN A 352 -17.21 3.07 7.87
N ILE A 353 -18.08 2.08 7.83
CA ILE A 353 -18.45 1.25 8.99
C ILE A 353 -18.53 -0.21 8.55
N GLU A 354 -17.93 -1.09 9.35
CA GLU A 354 -17.85 -2.51 9.04
C GLU A 354 -18.04 -3.37 10.29
N PRO A 355 -19.30 -3.61 10.72
CA PRO A 355 -19.59 -4.59 11.75
C PRO A 355 -19.45 -6.01 11.19
N LEU A 356 -18.83 -6.90 11.98
CA LEU A 356 -18.73 -8.32 11.68
C LEU A 356 -18.86 -9.17 12.93
N VAL A 357 -19.19 -10.43 12.75
CA VAL A 357 -19.25 -11.45 13.80
C VAL A 357 -18.40 -12.63 13.36
N ARG A 358 -17.48 -13.05 14.20
CA ARG A 358 -16.72 -14.29 14.05
C ARG A 358 -17.36 -15.38 14.90
N PHE A 359 -17.30 -16.61 14.41
CA PHE A 359 -17.78 -17.76 15.14
C PHE A 359 -16.85 -18.97 14.98
N ASP A 360 -16.74 -19.76 16.04
CA ASP A 360 -16.08 -21.04 16.08
C ASP A 360 -17.03 -22.10 16.64
N SER A 361 -17.07 -23.29 16.03
CA SER A 361 -17.85 -24.38 16.60
C SER A 361 -17.13 -24.96 17.83
N LEU A 362 -17.89 -25.52 18.77
CA LEU A 362 -17.33 -26.21 19.94
C LEU A 362 -16.52 -27.47 19.60
N SER A 363 -16.69 -28.00 18.37
CA SER A 363 -15.93 -29.13 17.83
C SER A 363 -14.67 -28.69 17.06
N GLU A 364 -14.46 -27.38 16.92
CA GLU A 364 -13.33 -26.77 16.17
C GLU A 364 -13.25 -27.19 14.70
N ASP A 365 -14.31 -27.83 14.16
CA ASP A 365 -14.36 -28.29 12.77
C ASP A 365 -15.01 -27.24 11.82
N LEU A 366 -15.66 -26.22 12.38
CA LEU A 366 -16.34 -25.17 11.64
C LEU A 366 -16.06 -23.81 12.25
N SER A 367 -15.49 -22.92 11.48
CA SER A 367 -15.27 -21.52 11.86
C SER A 367 -15.67 -20.57 10.73
N GLY A 368 -15.78 -19.30 11.01
CA GLY A 368 -16.05 -18.32 9.97
C GLY A 368 -16.42 -16.95 10.48
N LEU A 369 -16.83 -16.13 9.54
CA LEU A 369 -17.29 -14.77 9.82
C LEU A 369 -18.48 -14.41 8.92
N PHE A 370 -19.27 -13.45 9.39
CA PHE A 370 -20.27 -12.73 8.62
C PHE A 370 -20.14 -11.25 8.92
N GLY A 371 -20.09 -10.42 7.89
CA GLY A 371 -19.96 -8.97 8.04
C GLY A 371 -20.80 -8.16 7.07
N LEU A 372 -21.01 -6.92 7.43
CA LEU A 372 -21.63 -5.89 6.60
C LEU A 372 -20.63 -4.74 6.45
N ARG A 373 -20.66 -4.05 5.32
CA ARG A 373 -19.88 -2.82 5.14
C ARG A 373 -20.72 -1.75 4.46
N TYR A 374 -20.61 -0.55 4.97
CA TYR A 374 -21.05 0.66 4.31
C TYR A 374 -19.86 1.59 4.12
N PHE A 375 -19.68 2.06 2.90
CA PHE A 375 -18.65 3.04 2.53
C PHE A 375 -19.30 4.21 1.77
N LYS A 376 -18.81 5.41 2.02
CA LYS A 376 -19.18 6.63 1.30
C LYS A 376 -17.94 7.50 1.11
N SER A 377 -17.72 8.05 -0.10
CA SER A 377 -16.78 9.15 -0.34
C SER A 377 -17.46 10.26 -1.12
N GLU A 378 -17.03 11.48 -0.87
CA GLU A 378 -17.42 12.68 -1.58
C GLU A 378 -16.16 13.50 -1.91
N ASP A 379 -16.03 13.95 -3.14
CA ASP A 379 -14.88 14.67 -3.67
C ASP A 379 -15.36 15.91 -4.41
N ASP A 380 -14.80 17.07 -4.04
CA ASP A 380 -14.93 18.34 -4.74
C ASP A 380 -13.58 18.68 -5.37
N ASP A 381 -13.55 18.62 -6.70
CA ASP A 381 -12.32 18.78 -7.48
C ASP A 381 -12.40 20.03 -8.36
N VAL A 382 -11.26 20.66 -8.58
CA VAL A 382 -11.14 21.78 -9.52
C VAL A 382 -9.87 21.62 -10.35
N PHE A 383 -10.03 21.55 -11.68
CA PHE A 383 -8.92 21.62 -12.60
C PHE A 383 -8.82 23.05 -13.17
N GLU A 384 -7.67 23.66 -12.97
CA GLU A 384 -7.39 25.02 -13.42
C GLU A 384 -6.44 25.03 -14.61
N GLN A 385 -6.87 25.62 -15.72
CA GLN A 385 -6.05 25.92 -16.88
C GLN A 385 -5.96 27.44 -17.08
N THR A 386 -5.02 27.90 -17.91
CA THR A 386 -4.94 29.31 -18.27
C THR A 386 -6.28 29.79 -18.82
N GLY A 387 -6.92 30.70 -18.09
CA GLY A 387 -8.22 31.30 -18.45
C GLY A 387 -9.45 30.40 -18.26
N SER A 388 -9.33 29.26 -17.58
CA SER A 388 -10.45 28.34 -17.35
C SER A 388 -10.32 27.59 -16.03
N SER A 389 -11.45 27.47 -15.32
CA SER A 389 -11.61 26.63 -14.13
C SER A 389 -12.72 25.61 -14.40
N ILE A 390 -12.46 24.34 -14.12
CA ILE A 390 -13.35 23.21 -14.41
C ILE A 390 -13.68 22.53 -13.09
N PRO A 391 -14.84 22.81 -12.47
CA PRO A 391 -15.28 22.11 -11.29
C PRO A 391 -15.75 20.70 -11.64
N MET A 392 -15.46 19.76 -10.75
CA MET A 392 -15.87 18.37 -10.84
C MET A 392 -16.33 17.91 -9.45
N GLU A 393 -17.35 17.05 -9.41
CA GLU A 393 -17.82 16.42 -8.18
C GLU A 393 -17.82 14.91 -8.38
N GLY A 394 -17.37 14.20 -7.35
CA GLY A 394 -17.41 12.76 -7.26
C GLY A 394 -18.16 12.31 -6.01
N LYS A 395 -19.06 11.32 -6.13
CA LYS A 395 -19.70 10.68 -4.98
C LYS A 395 -19.74 9.17 -5.21
N ASN A 396 -19.23 8.44 -4.24
CA ASN A 396 -19.23 7.00 -4.30
C ASN A 396 -19.85 6.43 -3.02
N ARG A 397 -20.71 5.41 -3.18
CA ARG A 397 -21.34 4.68 -2.08
C ARG A 397 -21.28 3.21 -2.37
N ALA A 398 -20.78 2.42 -1.44
CA ALA A 398 -20.78 0.98 -1.53
C ALA A 398 -21.44 0.38 -0.29
N MET A 399 -22.28 -0.61 -0.50
CA MET A 399 -22.90 -1.44 0.54
C MET A 399 -22.58 -2.88 0.23
N SER A 400 -22.12 -3.63 1.20
CA SER A 400 -21.86 -5.04 0.99
C SER A 400 -22.24 -5.89 2.20
N ALA A 401 -22.58 -7.14 1.92
CA ALA A 401 -22.66 -8.23 2.87
C ALA A 401 -21.67 -9.30 2.44
N PHE A 402 -20.87 -9.81 3.37
CA PHE A 402 -19.85 -10.81 3.10
C PHE A 402 -19.81 -11.87 4.20
N ALA A 403 -19.43 -13.07 3.80
CA ALA A 403 -19.24 -14.19 4.72
C ALA A 403 -18.09 -15.06 4.25
N GLU A 404 -17.42 -15.69 5.19
CA GLU A 404 -16.46 -16.74 4.97
C GLU A 404 -16.71 -17.86 5.97
N VAL A 405 -16.66 -19.11 5.50
CA VAL A 405 -16.82 -20.31 6.30
C VAL A 405 -15.65 -21.24 6.00
N THR A 406 -14.96 -21.66 7.02
CA THR A 406 -13.92 -22.70 6.99
C THR A 406 -14.47 -23.95 7.62
N TYR A 407 -14.38 -25.08 6.90
CA TYR A 407 -14.85 -26.38 7.36
C TYR A 407 -13.80 -27.48 7.19
N LEU A 408 -13.48 -28.13 8.29
CA LEU A 408 -12.63 -29.33 8.31
C LEU A 408 -13.45 -30.55 7.92
N VAL A 409 -13.44 -30.89 6.63
CA VAL A 409 -14.14 -32.08 6.12
C VAL A 409 -13.54 -33.38 6.71
N MET A 410 -12.23 -33.38 6.91
CA MET A 410 -11.42 -34.39 7.57
C MET A 410 -10.29 -33.68 8.31
N PRO A 411 -9.63 -34.29 9.27
CA PRO A 411 -8.51 -33.68 10.02
C PRO A 411 -7.41 -33.08 9.13
N SER A 412 -7.27 -33.59 7.89
CA SER A 412 -6.27 -33.14 6.91
C SER A 412 -6.86 -32.46 5.68
N ILE A 413 -8.17 -32.23 5.62
CA ILE A 413 -8.82 -31.58 4.45
C ILE A 413 -9.68 -30.43 4.94
N GLU A 414 -9.29 -29.24 4.57
CA GLU A 414 -10.02 -27.99 4.84
C GLU A 414 -10.67 -27.45 3.57
N VAL A 415 -11.86 -26.94 3.71
CA VAL A 415 -12.59 -26.23 2.64
C VAL A 415 -12.97 -24.87 3.16
N VAL A 416 -12.54 -23.82 2.44
CA VAL A 416 -12.92 -22.42 2.71
C VAL A 416 -13.87 -21.95 1.60
N ALA A 417 -15.06 -21.53 1.98
CA ALA A 417 -16.03 -20.92 1.06
C ALA A 417 -16.34 -19.50 1.52
N ALA A 418 -16.15 -18.54 0.64
CA ALA A 418 -16.45 -17.14 0.92
C ALA A 418 -17.29 -16.51 -0.20
N GLY A 419 -17.98 -15.44 0.13
CA GLY A 419 -18.73 -14.67 -0.83
C GLY A 419 -19.01 -13.26 -0.32
N ARG A 420 -18.98 -12.31 -1.25
CA ARG A 420 -19.33 -10.91 -1.03
C ARG A 420 -20.36 -10.48 -2.07
N PHE A 421 -21.47 -9.97 -1.61
CA PHE A 421 -22.38 -9.22 -2.46
C PHE A 421 -22.15 -7.74 -2.22
N GLU A 422 -21.86 -7.00 -3.28
CA GLU A 422 -21.63 -5.57 -3.22
C GLU A 422 -22.53 -4.81 -4.17
N ARG A 423 -23.09 -3.71 -3.69
CA ARG A 423 -23.81 -2.72 -4.46
C ARG A 423 -23.07 -1.40 -4.37
N GLU A 424 -22.49 -0.95 -5.49
CA GLU A 424 -21.76 0.30 -5.61
C GLU A 424 -22.53 1.28 -6.49
N SER A 425 -22.72 2.51 -5.99
CA SER A 425 -23.31 3.62 -6.74
C SER A 425 -22.28 4.72 -6.91
N LYS A 426 -22.02 5.10 -8.16
CA LYS A 426 -21.09 6.17 -8.55
C LYS A 426 -21.83 7.31 -9.20
N LYS A 427 -21.56 8.52 -8.71
CA LYS A 427 -22.00 9.76 -9.34
C LYS A 427 -20.79 10.59 -9.69
N ARG A 428 -20.74 11.09 -10.91
CA ARG A 428 -19.68 11.95 -11.37
C ARG A 428 -20.23 13.07 -12.23
N TYR A 429 -19.79 14.26 -11.93
CA TYR A 429 -20.24 15.48 -12.54
C TYR A 429 -19.03 16.31 -12.97
N VAL A 430 -18.94 16.69 -14.23
CA VAL A 430 -17.84 17.52 -14.72
C VAL A 430 -18.43 18.68 -15.52
N ALA A 431 -18.32 19.91 -14.96
CA ALA A 431 -18.71 21.17 -15.56
C ALA A 431 -19.82 21.06 -16.62
N PRO A 432 -21.09 20.83 -16.22
CA PRO A 432 -22.18 20.63 -17.16
C PRO A 432 -22.30 21.81 -18.09
N GLY A 433 -22.61 21.53 -19.33
CA GLY A 433 -22.68 22.51 -20.40
C GLY A 433 -21.37 22.72 -21.18
N ARG A 434 -20.18 22.38 -20.58
CA ARG A 434 -18.89 22.39 -21.29
C ARG A 434 -18.45 21.00 -21.73
N PHE A 435 -18.55 20.01 -20.84
CA PHE A 435 -18.15 18.64 -21.09
C PHE A 435 -19.33 17.67 -21.11
N GLY A 436 -20.48 18.08 -20.55
CA GLY A 436 -21.73 17.32 -20.59
C GLY A 436 -21.70 16.02 -19.81
N LEU A 437 -20.79 15.88 -18.84
CA LEU A 437 -20.70 14.67 -18.02
C LEU A 437 -21.57 14.80 -16.78
N ASP A 438 -22.66 14.04 -16.76
CA ASP A 438 -23.51 13.80 -15.59
C ASP A 438 -23.78 12.29 -15.56
N TYR A 439 -23.03 11.57 -14.71
CA TYR A 439 -23.02 10.13 -14.61
C TYR A 439 -23.59 9.72 -13.26
N ASP A 440 -24.56 8.82 -13.25
CA ASP A 440 -25.21 8.25 -12.04
C ASP A 440 -25.58 6.80 -12.31
N GLU A 441 -24.67 5.89 -11.97
CA GLU A 441 -24.85 4.46 -12.23
C GLU A 441 -24.63 3.63 -10.97
N THR A 442 -25.21 2.43 -10.97
CA THR A 442 -25.13 1.49 -9.87
C THR A 442 -24.79 0.10 -10.38
N SER A 443 -23.68 -0.44 -9.92
CA SER A 443 -23.24 -1.81 -10.15
C SER A 443 -23.65 -2.71 -9.00
N ASN A 444 -24.04 -3.97 -9.30
CA ASN A 444 -24.27 -5.02 -8.33
C ASN A 444 -23.40 -6.21 -8.70
N VAL A 445 -22.57 -6.66 -7.78
CA VAL A 445 -21.61 -7.73 -8.06
C VAL A 445 -21.63 -8.77 -6.95
N PHE A 446 -21.41 -10.03 -7.34
CA PHE A 446 -21.16 -11.14 -6.41
C PHE A 446 -19.74 -11.66 -6.65
N LEU A 447 -18.96 -11.73 -5.56
CA LEU A 447 -17.53 -12.07 -5.54
C LEU A 447 -17.35 -13.35 -4.70
N PRO A 448 -17.40 -14.55 -5.31
CA PRO A 448 -17.17 -15.81 -4.63
C PRO A 448 -15.69 -16.11 -4.49
N LYS A 449 -15.34 -16.89 -3.44
CA LYS A 449 -14.08 -17.61 -3.26
C LYS A 449 -14.39 -19.04 -2.85
N LEU A 450 -13.65 -19.98 -3.39
CA LEU A 450 -13.64 -21.37 -2.95
C LEU A 450 -12.18 -21.84 -2.88
N GLU A 451 -11.81 -22.46 -1.78
CA GLU A 451 -10.48 -23.02 -1.54
C GLU A 451 -10.61 -24.40 -0.95
N VAL A 452 -9.74 -25.31 -1.37
CA VAL A 452 -9.61 -26.65 -0.82
C VAL A 452 -8.15 -26.88 -0.53
N ALA A 453 -7.82 -27.18 0.73
CA ALA A 453 -6.47 -27.41 1.20
C ALA A 453 -6.35 -28.82 1.80
N TYR A 454 -5.26 -29.50 1.46
CA TYR A 454 -4.82 -30.73 2.09
C TYR A 454 -3.64 -30.43 3.01
N LYS A 455 -3.80 -30.70 4.29
CA LYS A 455 -2.84 -30.43 5.37
C LYS A 455 -2.44 -31.76 6.01
N PRO A 456 -1.42 -32.46 5.48
CA PRO A 456 -0.94 -33.70 6.09
C PRO A 456 -0.37 -33.48 7.50
N GLU A 457 0.24 -32.30 7.71
CA GLU A 457 0.82 -31.83 8.98
C GLU A 457 0.44 -30.35 9.14
N SER A 458 0.55 -29.80 10.34
CA SER A 458 0.15 -28.42 10.64
C SER A 458 0.97 -27.35 9.91
N ASP A 459 2.17 -27.70 9.48
CA ASP A 459 3.14 -26.83 8.79
C ASP A 459 3.33 -27.20 7.31
N GLN A 460 2.43 -28.02 6.77
CA GLN A 460 2.45 -28.44 5.36
C GLN A 460 1.06 -28.34 4.76
N THR A 461 0.94 -27.56 3.71
CA THR A 461 -0.32 -27.33 3.00
C THR A 461 -0.13 -27.42 1.50
N VAL A 462 -1.04 -28.10 0.83
CA VAL A 462 -1.18 -28.12 -0.62
C VAL A 462 -2.64 -27.88 -0.97
N GLY A 463 -2.93 -26.92 -1.83
CA GLY A 463 -4.31 -26.57 -2.11
C GLY A 463 -4.54 -25.95 -3.48
N ILE A 464 -5.82 -25.76 -3.75
CA ILE A 464 -6.33 -25.04 -4.92
C ILE A 464 -7.34 -24.00 -4.48
N ARG A 465 -7.36 -22.89 -5.20
CA ARG A 465 -8.24 -21.76 -4.93
C ARG A 465 -8.83 -21.19 -6.22
N ALA A 466 -10.07 -20.76 -6.16
CA ALA A 466 -10.70 -19.94 -7.19
C ALA A 466 -11.37 -18.73 -6.53
N ALA A 467 -11.10 -17.52 -7.02
CA ALA A 467 -11.67 -16.29 -6.50
C ALA A 467 -12.02 -15.33 -7.64
N LYS A 468 -13.09 -14.54 -7.45
CA LYS A 468 -13.49 -13.50 -8.39
C LYS A 468 -13.09 -12.11 -7.87
N GLY A 469 -12.45 -11.31 -8.71
CA GLY A 469 -12.16 -9.90 -8.47
C GLY A 469 -13.01 -8.99 -9.36
N PHE A 470 -13.03 -7.70 -9.01
CA PHE A 470 -13.84 -6.69 -9.63
C PHE A 470 -13.18 -5.32 -9.55
N ASN A 471 -13.24 -4.57 -10.66
CA ASN A 471 -12.95 -3.15 -10.69
C ASN A 471 -14.12 -2.43 -11.38
N SER A 472 -14.73 -1.46 -10.68
CA SER A 472 -15.95 -0.86 -11.18
C SER A 472 -15.72 0.06 -12.37
N GLY A 473 -16.66 0.07 -13.29
CA GLY A 473 -16.73 1.00 -14.40
C GLY A 473 -16.91 2.45 -13.95
N GLY A 474 -16.98 3.34 -14.90
CA GLY A 474 -17.08 4.76 -14.60
C GLY A 474 -17.30 5.63 -15.82
N ALA A 475 -17.07 6.91 -15.60
CA ALA A 475 -17.17 7.92 -16.64
C ALA A 475 -16.07 8.97 -16.49
N GLY A 476 -15.59 9.49 -17.60
CA GLY A 476 -14.55 10.49 -17.63
C GLY A 476 -14.64 11.46 -18.77
N VAL A 477 -13.69 12.38 -18.80
CA VAL A 477 -13.47 13.31 -19.90
C VAL A 477 -12.15 12.98 -20.56
N GLY A 478 -12.22 12.52 -21.81
CA GLY A 478 -11.07 12.28 -22.66
C GLY A 478 -10.69 13.52 -23.46
N PHE A 479 -9.56 13.46 -24.12
CA PHE A 479 -9.12 14.52 -25.01
C PHE A 479 -8.54 13.93 -26.31
N ASN A 480 -8.62 14.71 -27.38
CA ASN A 480 -8.00 14.35 -28.63
C ASN A 480 -6.60 14.97 -28.69
N ASN A 481 -5.55 14.16 -28.78
CA ASN A 481 -4.15 14.60 -28.74
C ASN A 481 -3.71 15.38 -30.01
N LYS A 482 -4.50 15.36 -31.08
CA LYS A 482 -4.26 16.13 -32.33
C LYS A 482 -4.98 17.47 -32.36
N THR A 483 -6.22 17.52 -31.88
CA THR A 483 -7.08 18.70 -31.93
C THR A 483 -7.27 19.39 -30.61
N TRP A 484 -6.92 18.75 -29.48
CA TRP A 484 -7.15 19.19 -28.10
C TRP A 484 -8.63 19.40 -27.78
N ALA A 485 -9.52 18.76 -28.54
CA ALA A 485 -10.93 18.70 -28.22
C ALA A 485 -11.16 17.70 -27.07
N PHE A 486 -12.11 18.05 -26.20
CA PHE A 486 -12.51 17.19 -25.07
C PHE A 486 -13.87 16.55 -25.37
N SER A 487 -14.05 15.31 -24.91
CA SER A 487 -15.31 14.57 -24.99
C SER A 487 -15.51 13.71 -23.74
N SER A 488 -16.77 13.61 -23.30
CA SER A 488 -17.13 12.68 -22.24
C SER A 488 -17.24 11.25 -22.78
N TYR A 489 -16.95 10.27 -21.93
CA TYR A 489 -17.07 8.85 -22.21
C TYR A 489 -17.47 8.06 -20.97
N THR A 490 -17.95 6.84 -21.16
CA THR A 490 -18.21 5.85 -20.11
C THR A 490 -17.43 4.59 -20.43
N TYR A 491 -17.14 3.80 -19.41
CA TYR A 491 -16.51 2.49 -19.53
C TYR A 491 -17.16 1.50 -18.55
N GLU A 492 -17.12 0.22 -18.88
CA GLU A 492 -17.82 -0.83 -18.17
C GLU A 492 -16.99 -1.39 -17.01
N ASP A 493 -17.67 -2.17 -16.15
CA ASP A 493 -17.05 -2.92 -15.07
C ASP A 493 -16.06 -3.97 -15.62
N GLU A 494 -14.91 -4.12 -14.95
CA GLU A 494 -13.92 -5.15 -15.21
C GLU A 494 -14.03 -6.27 -14.19
N TYR A 495 -13.93 -7.49 -14.66
CA TYR A 495 -13.96 -8.68 -13.82
C TYR A 495 -12.72 -9.53 -14.02
N VAL A 496 -12.29 -10.24 -12.98
CA VAL A 496 -11.22 -11.22 -13.08
C VAL A 496 -11.59 -12.49 -12.33
N TRP A 497 -11.42 -13.64 -12.97
CA TRP A 497 -11.34 -14.93 -12.30
C TRP A 497 -9.88 -15.32 -12.09
N ASN A 498 -9.53 -15.57 -10.85
CA ASN A 498 -8.23 -16.07 -10.44
C ASN A 498 -8.34 -17.52 -10.02
N TYR A 499 -7.50 -18.37 -10.60
CA TYR A 499 -7.35 -19.78 -10.25
C TYR A 499 -5.91 -20.00 -9.80
N GLU A 500 -5.72 -20.57 -8.62
CA GLU A 500 -4.41 -20.82 -8.03
C GLU A 500 -4.25 -22.26 -7.53
N PHE A 501 -3.06 -22.82 -7.74
CA PHE A 501 -2.53 -23.94 -7.01
C PHE A 501 -1.46 -23.39 -6.07
N PHE A 502 -1.49 -23.77 -4.81
CA PHE A 502 -0.55 -23.27 -3.81
C PHE A 502 0.02 -24.37 -2.94
N THR A 503 1.23 -24.15 -2.45
CA THR A 503 1.86 -24.99 -1.43
C THR A 503 2.54 -24.13 -0.37
N ARG A 504 2.53 -24.62 0.87
CA ARG A 504 3.22 -24.04 2.02
C ARG A 504 3.90 -25.17 2.75
N HIS A 505 5.19 -25.08 2.98
CA HIS A 505 5.97 -26.11 3.64
C HIS A 505 6.96 -25.49 4.60
N SER A 506 6.99 -26.00 5.83
CA SER A 506 8.11 -25.88 6.73
C SER A 506 8.88 -27.20 6.71
N LEU A 507 10.16 -27.14 6.47
CA LEU A 507 11.04 -28.27 6.26
C LEU A 507 12.28 -28.13 7.14
N LEU A 508 13.05 -29.22 7.29
CA LEU A 508 14.32 -29.24 8.04
C LEU A 508 14.14 -28.77 9.50
N ASP A 509 13.13 -29.30 10.18
CA ASP A 509 12.82 -28.93 11.58
C ASP A 509 12.53 -27.42 11.75
N ASN A 510 11.78 -26.82 10.81
CA ASN A 510 11.41 -25.40 10.71
C ASN A 510 12.57 -24.45 10.31
N GLU A 511 13.69 -24.98 9.79
CA GLU A 511 14.79 -24.15 9.31
C GLU A 511 14.55 -23.63 7.86
N LEU A 512 13.66 -24.27 7.08
CA LEU A 512 13.39 -23.94 5.70
C LEU A 512 11.89 -23.77 5.45
N GLU A 513 11.47 -22.57 5.17
CA GLU A 513 10.12 -22.25 4.69
C GLU A 513 10.11 -22.15 3.17
N LEU A 514 9.13 -22.80 2.54
CA LEU A 514 8.88 -22.72 1.11
C LEU A 514 7.41 -22.36 0.85
N THR A 515 7.19 -21.36 0.04
CA THR A 515 5.87 -20.98 -0.46
C THR A 515 5.86 -21.03 -1.98
N THR A 516 4.82 -21.61 -2.55
CA THR A 516 4.64 -21.62 -4.02
C THR A 516 3.21 -21.28 -4.36
N ASN A 517 3.03 -20.44 -5.38
CA ASN A 517 1.74 -20.20 -6.01
C ASN A 517 1.90 -20.33 -7.53
N VAL A 518 1.03 -21.09 -8.17
CA VAL A 518 0.89 -21.13 -9.64
C VAL A 518 -0.49 -20.59 -9.94
N PHE A 519 -0.56 -19.55 -10.77
CA PHE A 519 -1.81 -18.81 -10.98
C PHE A 519 -2.17 -18.66 -12.45
N TYR A 520 -3.48 -18.50 -12.68
CA TYR A 520 -4.07 -18.08 -13.95
C TYR A 520 -5.19 -17.07 -13.66
N ASN A 521 -5.07 -15.88 -14.23
CA ASN A 521 -6.06 -14.80 -14.15
C ASN A 521 -6.70 -14.62 -15.53
N ASP A 522 -8.02 -14.64 -15.58
CA ASP A 522 -8.84 -14.42 -16.76
C ASP A 522 -9.67 -13.16 -16.57
N TYR A 523 -9.39 -12.14 -17.37
CA TYR A 523 -10.03 -10.83 -17.29
C TYR A 523 -11.09 -10.67 -18.38
N ASP A 524 -12.29 -10.29 -17.97
CA ASP A 524 -13.39 -9.87 -18.84
C ASP A 524 -13.52 -8.33 -18.78
N ASN A 525 -13.72 -7.68 -19.92
CA ASN A 525 -13.86 -6.21 -20.03
C ASN A 525 -12.68 -5.46 -19.41
N PHE A 526 -11.45 -5.88 -19.71
CA PHE A 526 -10.25 -5.30 -19.12
C PHE A 526 -10.11 -3.81 -19.47
N GLN A 527 -10.09 -2.94 -18.46
CA GLN A 527 -10.04 -1.49 -18.62
C GLN A 527 -8.63 -1.03 -19.01
N VAL A 528 -8.49 -0.28 -20.09
CA VAL A 528 -7.21 0.26 -20.57
C VAL A 528 -7.34 1.74 -20.95
N LEU A 529 -6.23 2.49 -20.89
CA LEU A 529 -6.16 3.79 -21.51
C LEU A 529 -5.78 3.60 -22.99
N GLU A 530 -6.70 3.92 -23.88
CA GLU A 530 -6.51 3.77 -25.33
C GLU A 530 -6.30 5.12 -26.02
N THR A 531 -5.42 5.13 -27.03
CA THR A 531 -5.29 6.23 -27.95
C THR A 531 -5.76 5.79 -29.34
N SER A 532 -6.94 6.26 -29.74
CA SER A 532 -7.49 5.91 -31.06
C SER A 532 -6.60 6.41 -32.23
N SER A 533 -6.72 5.78 -33.39
CA SER A 533 -6.02 6.24 -34.61
C SER A 533 -6.36 7.68 -34.99
N LYS A 534 -7.49 8.22 -34.54
CA LYS A 534 -7.91 9.62 -34.71
C LYS A 534 -7.31 10.55 -33.66
N GLY A 535 -6.66 10.00 -32.61
CA GLY A 535 -6.01 10.75 -31.53
C GLY A 535 -6.88 10.95 -30.28
N ASP A 536 -8.02 10.27 -30.17
CA ASP A 536 -8.82 10.34 -28.96
C ASP A 536 -8.18 9.49 -27.85
N VAL A 537 -7.91 10.08 -26.71
CA VAL A 537 -7.36 9.43 -25.50
C VAL A 537 -8.49 9.28 -24.49
N LYS A 538 -8.86 8.08 -24.18
CA LYS A 538 -9.94 7.72 -23.25
C LYS A 538 -9.69 6.37 -22.59
N VAL A 539 -10.36 6.12 -21.48
CA VAL A 539 -10.48 4.75 -20.96
C VAL A 539 -11.51 3.99 -21.80
N ASP A 540 -11.16 2.79 -22.20
CA ASP A 540 -12.03 1.86 -22.92
C ASP A 540 -11.89 0.45 -22.32
N ASN A 541 -12.74 -0.47 -22.70
CA ASN A 541 -12.68 -1.87 -22.30
C ASN A 541 -12.17 -2.73 -23.47
N VAL A 542 -11.15 -3.54 -23.19
CA VAL A 542 -10.72 -4.64 -24.06
C VAL A 542 -11.52 -5.88 -23.67
N ASP A 543 -12.02 -6.62 -24.65
CA ASP A 543 -12.92 -7.76 -24.41
C ASP A 543 -12.33 -8.74 -23.38
N GLU A 544 -11.08 -9.18 -23.56
CA GLU A 544 -10.42 -10.15 -22.69
C GLU A 544 -8.91 -9.88 -22.57
N ALA A 545 -8.36 -10.15 -21.39
CA ALA A 545 -6.93 -10.26 -21.15
C ALA A 545 -6.65 -11.42 -20.19
N TYR A 546 -5.42 -11.97 -20.23
CA TYR A 546 -5.03 -12.99 -19.27
C TYR A 546 -3.61 -12.79 -18.77
N THR A 547 -3.37 -13.24 -17.53
CA THR A 547 -2.03 -13.34 -16.96
C THR A 547 -1.89 -14.69 -16.28
N TYR A 548 -0.74 -15.35 -16.42
CA TYR A 548 -0.45 -16.60 -15.73
C TYR A 548 1.01 -16.71 -15.39
N GLY A 549 1.32 -17.48 -14.37
CA GLY A 549 2.69 -17.62 -13.92
C GLY A 549 2.85 -18.46 -12.68
N ALA A 550 4.02 -18.32 -12.08
CA ALA A 550 4.37 -18.98 -10.84
C ALA A 550 5.19 -18.05 -9.94
N GLU A 551 5.00 -18.20 -8.65
CA GLU A 551 5.73 -17.49 -7.61
C GLU A 551 6.30 -18.50 -6.63
N LEU A 552 7.55 -18.31 -6.26
CA LEU A 552 8.27 -19.10 -5.27
C LEU A 552 8.84 -18.14 -4.22
N GLY A 553 8.59 -18.39 -2.95
CA GLY A 553 9.22 -17.75 -1.82
C GLY A 553 10.00 -18.79 -0.99
N SER A 554 11.16 -18.42 -0.47
CA SER A 554 11.98 -19.26 0.40
C SER A 554 12.64 -18.41 1.47
N ARG A 555 12.61 -18.91 2.68
CA ARG A 555 13.35 -18.43 3.84
C ARG A 555 14.08 -19.59 4.47
N TRP A 556 15.41 -19.52 4.57
CA TRP A 556 16.24 -20.64 5.03
C TRP A 556 17.27 -20.20 6.07
N LEU A 557 17.10 -20.67 7.30
CA LEU A 557 18.10 -20.59 8.36
C LEU A 557 19.16 -21.67 8.15
N THR A 558 20.19 -21.34 7.36
CA THR A 558 21.25 -22.32 7.05
C THR A 558 22.13 -22.64 8.25
N THR A 559 22.23 -21.71 9.18
CA THR A 559 22.88 -21.82 10.49
C THR A 559 22.15 -20.89 11.47
N SER A 560 22.43 -20.99 12.76
CA SER A 560 21.87 -20.09 13.78
C SER A 560 22.16 -18.59 13.54
N ASN A 561 23.08 -18.25 12.64
CA ASN A 561 23.49 -16.87 12.37
C ASN A 561 23.36 -16.48 10.90
N LEU A 562 22.94 -17.38 10.00
CA LEU A 562 22.80 -17.06 8.58
C LEU A 562 21.43 -17.46 8.07
N GLU A 563 20.66 -16.46 7.69
CA GLU A 563 19.39 -16.59 6.98
C GLU A 563 19.56 -16.22 5.51
N LEU A 564 19.08 -17.06 4.63
CA LEU A 564 19.00 -16.83 3.19
C LEU A 564 17.56 -16.69 2.77
N LEU A 565 17.33 -15.81 1.85
CA LEU A 565 16.03 -15.44 1.32
C LEU A 565 16.06 -15.50 -0.19
N ALA A 566 15.00 -16.02 -0.79
CA ALA A 566 14.85 -15.99 -2.23
C ALA A 566 13.38 -15.82 -2.59
N SER A 567 13.12 -15.01 -3.61
CA SER A 567 11.82 -14.97 -4.27
C SER A 567 12.03 -15.02 -5.79
N LEU A 568 11.12 -15.71 -6.47
CA LEU A 568 11.14 -15.87 -7.92
C LEU A 568 9.72 -15.71 -8.46
N GLY A 569 9.54 -14.86 -9.46
CA GLY A 569 8.30 -14.67 -10.19
C GLY A 569 8.50 -14.98 -11.67
N LEU A 570 7.67 -15.86 -12.19
CA LEU A 570 7.51 -16.13 -13.62
C LEU A 570 6.16 -15.61 -14.07
N LEU A 571 6.12 -14.89 -15.17
CA LEU A 571 4.91 -14.24 -15.64
C LEU A 571 4.78 -14.33 -17.14
N LYS A 572 3.57 -14.54 -17.62
CA LYS A 572 3.19 -14.32 -19.00
C LYS A 572 1.82 -13.65 -19.07
N THR A 573 1.71 -12.66 -19.94
CA THR A 573 0.50 -11.85 -20.11
C THR A 573 0.16 -11.73 -21.58
N SER A 574 -1.12 -11.51 -21.92
CA SER A 574 -1.54 -11.17 -23.27
C SER A 574 -2.94 -10.58 -23.30
N TYR A 575 -3.19 -9.69 -24.25
CA TYR A 575 -4.54 -9.30 -24.66
C TYR A 575 -5.11 -10.33 -25.65
N LYS A 576 -6.41 -10.58 -25.60
CA LYS A 576 -7.14 -11.42 -26.57
C LYS A 576 -7.98 -10.61 -27.58
N ASP A 577 -7.85 -9.31 -27.58
CA ASP A 577 -8.53 -8.42 -28.53
C ASP A 577 -7.88 -8.47 -29.91
N HIS A 578 -8.69 -8.31 -30.97
CA HIS A 578 -8.24 -8.34 -32.35
C HIS A 578 -7.17 -7.29 -32.70
N ALA A 579 -7.21 -6.13 -32.06
CA ALA A 579 -6.24 -5.05 -32.30
C ALA A 579 -4.90 -5.28 -31.55
N ASN A 580 -4.96 -5.91 -30.37
CA ASN A 580 -3.84 -6.09 -29.45
C ASN A 580 -3.46 -7.56 -29.21
N SER A 581 -4.05 -8.50 -29.98
CA SER A 581 -3.72 -9.92 -29.83
C SER A 581 -2.23 -10.18 -29.98
N SER A 582 -1.66 -10.92 -29.04
CA SER A 582 -0.22 -11.22 -28.92
C SER A 582 0.64 -10.11 -28.31
N LYS A 583 0.07 -8.97 -27.90
CA LYS A 583 0.79 -7.98 -27.11
C LYS A 583 0.75 -8.35 -25.62
N GLU A 584 1.85 -8.05 -24.94
CA GLU A 584 1.97 -8.23 -23.50
C GLU A 584 1.36 -7.01 -22.77
N LEU A 585 0.91 -7.20 -21.53
CA LEU A 585 0.50 -6.09 -20.70
C LEU A 585 1.71 -5.21 -20.37
N ALA A 586 1.49 -3.92 -20.20
CA ALA A 586 2.55 -2.99 -19.83
C ALA A 586 3.12 -3.31 -18.43
N ARG A 587 4.43 -3.12 -18.25
CA ARG A 587 5.13 -3.36 -16.98
C ARG A 587 4.96 -4.80 -16.46
N ALA A 588 5.06 -5.78 -17.37
CA ALA A 588 4.86 -7.19 -17.11
C ALA A 588 6.09 -8.03 -17.49
N PRO A 589 7.23 -7.89 -16.78
CA PRO A 589 8.43 -8.68 -17.07
C PRO A 589 8.15 -10.18 -16.93
N SER A 590 8.73 -10.97 -17.83
CA SER A 590 8.55 -12.43 -17.80
C SER A 590 9.23 -13.11 -16.62
N LEU A 591 10.19 -12.43 -15.98
CA LEU A 591 10.98 -12.93 -14.85
C LEU A 591 11.29 -11.80 -13.88
N THR A 592 10.99 -12.02 -12.60
CA THR A 592 11.50 -11.24 -11.47
C THR A 592 12.17 -12.18 -10.47
N ALA A 593 13.24 -11.74 -9.81
CA ALA A 593 13.90 -12.52 -8.77
C ALA A 593 14.51 -11.61 -7.71
N SER A 594 14.45 -12.04 -6.47
CA SER A 594 15.16 -11.40 -5.36
C SER A 594 15.93 -12.44 -4.57
N PHE A 595 17.16 -12.12 -4.22
CA PHE A 595 18.01 -12.92 -3.34
C PHE A 595 18.48 -12.05 -2.19
N GLY A 596 18.29 -12.50 -0.97
CA GLY A 596 18.67 -11.79 0.25
C GLY A 596 19.49 -12.70 1.17
N ALA A 597 20.27 -12.05 2.04
CA ALA A 597 20.98 -12.70 3.12
C ALA A 597 21.01 -11.81 4.35
N LEU A 598 20.86 -12.42 5.51
CA LEU A 598 21.03 -11.80 6.82
C LEU A 598 22.04 -12.65 7.60
N TYR A 599 23.18 -12.04 7.99
CA TYR A 599 24.25 -12.71 8.69
C TYR A 599 24.62 -11.99 9.98
N MET A 600 24.40 -12.67 11.10
CA MET A 600 24.83 -12.20 12.43
C MET A 600 26.26 -12.63 12.68
N PHE A 601 27.19 -11.69 12.85
CA PHE A 601 28.57 -11.99 13.15
C PHE A 601 29.05 -11.22 14.39
N ALA A 602 30.00 -11.82 15.14
CA ALA A 602 30.58 -11.22 16.36
C ALA A 602 29.51 -10.74 17.37
N GLU A 603 28.49 -11.55 17.61
CA GLU A 603 27.37 -11.39 18.57
C GLU A 603 26.50 -10.14 18.39
N ASN A 604 27.07 -9.03 17.96
CA ASN A 604 26.41 -7.73 17.93
C ASN A 604 26.33 -7.10 16.53
N PHE A 605 26.99 -7.69 15.55
CA PHE A 605 27.00 -7.16 14.19
C PHE A 605 26.09 -7.98 13.29
N GLU A 606 25.28 -7.27 12.51
CA GLU A 606 24.42 -7.79 11.48
C GLU A 606 24.85 -7.26 10.12
N LEU A 607 25.01 -8.15 9.16
CA LEU A 607 25.22 -7.83 7.77
C LEU A 607 24.00 -8.30 6.99
N SER A 608 23.29 -7.41 6.34
CA SER A 608 22.19 -7.74 5.47
C SER A 608 22.39 -7.20 4.06
N GLY A 609 21.78 -7.86 3.09
CA GLY A 609 21.82 -7.41 1.71
C GLY A 609 20.85 -8.15 0.84
N ASN A 610 20.49 -7.54 -0.28
CA ASN A 610 19.66 -8.16 -1.29
C ASN A 610 20.12 -7.76 -2.70
N ALA A 611 19.76 -8.60 -3.69
CA ALA A 611 19.96 -8.33 -5.10
C ALA A 611 18.69 -8.71 -5.85
N ASN A 612 18.11 -7.73 -6.55
CA ASN A 612 16.80 -7.81 -7.17
C ASN A 612 16.94 -7.70 -8.68
N TYR A 613 16.36 -8.64 -9.40
CA TYR A 613 16.34 -8.71 -10.86
C TYR A 613 14.93 -8.45 -11.38
N THR A 614 14.84 -7.56 -12.36
CA THR A 614 13.63 -7.33 -13.16
C THR A 614 13.99 -7.60 -14.63
N GLY A 615 13.25 -8.51 -15.26
CA GLY A 615 13.39 -8.81 -16.70
C GLY A 615 12.95 -7.62 -17.57
N ASP A 616 13.13 -7.73 -18.86
CA ASP A 616 12.67 -6.75 -19.82
C ASP A 616 11.14 -6.67 -19.89
N TYR A 617 10.61 -5.48 -20.21
CA TYR A 617 9.18 -5.23 -20.35
C TYR A 617 8.90 -3.99 -21.23
N PHE A 618 7.64 -3.79 -21.60
CA PHE A 618 7.18 -2.58 -22.27
C PHE A 618 6.51 -1.61 -21.28
N SER A 619 6.73 -0.31 -21.49
CA SER A 619 6.07 0.73 -20.70
C SER A 619 4.65 1.05 -21.20
N ASP A 620 4.31 0.68 -22.43
CA ASP A 620 3.05 0.99 -23.10
C ASP A 620 2.25 -0.26 -23.51
N VAL A 621 0.95 -0.07 -23.74
CA VAL A 621 0.01 -1.12 -24.16
C VAL A 621 0.29 -1.60 -25.60
N GLU A 622 0.83 -0.73 -26.44
CA GLU A 622 1.15 -1.02 -27.84
C GLU A 622 2.42 -1.86 -28.03
N ASN A 623 3.19 -2.10 -26.97
CA ASN A 623 4.50 -2.76 -26.99
C ASN A 623 5.46 -2.09 -27.98
N SER A 624 5.54 -0.79 -27.91
CA SER A 624 6.36 0.02 -28.80
C SER A 624 7.85 -0.22 -28.52
N ALA A 625 8.64 -0.50 -29.57
CA ALA A 625 10.06 -0.79 -29.43
C ALA A 625 10.89 0.36 -28.81
N ASN A 626 10.42 1.61 -28.94
CA ASN A 626 11.04 2.79 -28.31
C ASN A 626 10.57 3.04 -26.87
N GLN A 627 9.69 2.20 -26.33
CA GLN A 627 9.22 2.21 -24.94
C GLN A 627 9.50 0.87 -24.24
N SER A 628 10.40 0.08 -24.81
CA SER A 628 10.93 -1.14 -24.21
C SER A 628 11.95 -0.79 -23.13
N ILE A 629 11.86 -1.44 -22.00
CA ILE A 629 12.79 -1.34 -20.86
C ILE A 629 13.65 -2.59 -20.83
N ASP A 630 14.97 -2.41 -20.83
CA ASP A 630 15.91 -3.51 -20.69
C ASP A 630 15.92 -4.09 -19.28
N ALA A 631 16.21 -5.37 -19.17
CA ALA A 631 16.40 -6.03 -17.89
C ALA A 631 17.49 -5.37 -17.03
N TYR A 632 17.27 -5.34 -15.70
CA TYR A 632 18.21 -4.71 -14.78
C TYR A 632 18.31 -5.40 -13.41
N TRP A 633 19.38 -5.08 -12.70
CA TRP A 633 19.61 -5.48 -11.33
C TRP A 633 19.72 -4.27 -10.42
N VAL A 634 19.22 -4.41 -9.19
CA VAL A 634 19.48 -3.51 -8.07
C VAL A 634 20.01 -4.33 -6.91
N ALA A 635 21.09 -3.87 -6.28
CA ALA A 635 21.63 -4.51 -5.08
C ALA A 635 21.70 -3.49 -3.94
N ASN A 636 21.33 -3.92 -2.74
CA ASN A 636 21.35 -3.12 -1.54
C ASN A 636 22.12 -3.86 -0.44
N ALA A 637 22.78 -3.12 0.45
CA ALA A 637 23.53 -3.69 1.55
C ALA A 637 23.45 -2.83 2.82
N GLN A 638 23.48 -3.45 3.98
CA GLN A 638 23.49 -2.79 5.27
C GLN A 638 24.40 -3.53 6.24
N VAL A 639 25.13 -2.78 7.06
CA VAL A 639 25.77 -3.31 8.26
C VAL A 639 25.19 -2.60 9.47
N ALA A 640 24.78 -3.34 10.48
CA ALA A 640 24.27 -2.79 11.72
C ALA A 640 25.05 -3.31 12.92
N TYR A 641 25.17 -2.47 13.93
CA TYR A 641 25.64 -2.82 15.28
C TYR A 641 24.43 -2.76 16.21
N VAL A 642 24.04 -3.91 16.73
CA VAL A 642 22.89 -4.07 17.64
C VAL A 642 23.42 -4.14 19.07
N PHE A 643 22.93 -3.28 19.94
CA PHE A 643 23.29 -3.24 21.35
C PHE A 643 22.03 -3.23 22.22
N THR A 644 22.18 -3.46 23.52
CA THR A 644 21.03 -3.70 24.43
C THR A 644 19.88 -2.70 24.29
N ASN A 645 20.20 -1.42 24.04
CA ASN A 645 19.20 -0.35 24.00
C ASN A 645 19.15 0.36 22.63
N GLY A 646 19.51 -0.33 21.57
CA GLY A 646 19.42 0.31 20.25
C GLY A 646 20.19 -0.38 19.14
N ARG A 647 20.17 0.28 18.00
CA ARG A 647 20.76 -0.17 16.74
C ARG A 647 21.42 1.02 16.03
N MET A 648 22.61 0.82 15.49
CA MET A 648 23.25 1.75 14.56
C MET A 648 23.47 1.05 13.24
N SER A 649 23.07 1.65 12.13
CA SER A 649 23.27 1.04 10.81
C SER A 649 23.90 2.00 9.82
N LEU A 650 24.67 1.42 8.89
CA LEU A 650 25.13 2.04 7.66
C LEU A 650 24.56 1.26 6.50
N PHE A 651 23.89 1.93 5.57
CA PHE A 651 23.27 1.29 4.44
C PHE A 651 23.67 1.93 3.11
N ALA A 652 23.58 1.14 2.06
CA ALA A 652 23.68 1.60 0.68
C ALA A 652 22.59 0.94 -0.15
N THR A 653 21.72 1.74 -0.75
CA THR A 653 20.75 1.29 -1.77
C THR A 653 21.30 1.59 -3.16
N ASN A 654 20.91 0.79 -4.14
CA ASN A 654 21.52 0.79 -5.48
C ASN A 654 23.06 0.82 -5.41
N LEU A 655 23.63 -0.14 -4.71
CA LEU A 655 25.06 -0.21 -4.34
C LEU A 655 26.03 0.02 -5.54
N PHE A 656 25.63 -0.43 -6.72
CA PHE A 656 26.45 -0.35 -7.95
C PHE A 656 26.15 0.90 -8.78
N ASP A 657 25.28 1.81 -8.29
CA ASP A 657 24.90 3.06 -8.96
C ASP A 657 24.37 2.82 -10.40
N SER A 658 23.47 1.86 -10.54
CA SER A 658 22.87 1.52 -11.82
C SER A 658 21.91 2.64 -12.25
N GLU A 659 22.07 3.13 -13.49
CA GLU A 659 21.26 4.20 -14.08
C GLU A 659 20.27 3.68 -15.14
N LYS A 660 19.81 2.44 -15.00
CA LYS A 660 18.88 1.84 -15.95
C LYS A 660 17.52 2.55 -15.97
N GLU A 661 16.93 2.60 -17.15
CA GLU A 661 15.56 3.07 -17.33
C GLU A 661 14.60 2.09 -16.66
N THR A 662 13.57 2.63 -16.03
CA THR A 662 12.47 1.88 -15.39
C THR A 662 11.11 2.21 -15.98
N PHE A 663 11.00 3.32 -16.69
CA PHE A 663 9.79 3.71 -17.39
C PHE A 663 10.10 4.65 -18.55
N ASN A 664 9.36 4.54 -19.66
CA ASN A 664 9.51 5.39 -20.82
C ASN A 664 8.14 5.74 -21.41
N PHE A 665 7.76 7.02 -21.30
CA PHE A 665 6.52 7.56 -21.89
C PHE A 665 6.64 7.85 -23.40
N GLY A 666 7.85 7.67 -23.95
CA GLY A 666 8.19 8.08 -25.30
C GLY A 666 8.84 9.47 -25.34
N GLY A 667 9.75 9.66 -26.30
CA GLY A 667 10.55 10.88 -26.39
C GLY A 667 11.60 10.98 -25.28
N ASP A 668 11.67 12.12 -24.61
CA ASP A 668 12.64 12.39 -23.54
C ASP A 668 12.04 12.21 -22.12
N ASP A 669 10.80 11.69 -22.01
CA ASP A 669 10.14 11.48 -20.72
C ASP A 669 10.43 10.07 -20.19
N ILE A 670 11.57 9.94 -19.52
CA ILE A 670 12.15 8.68 -19.07
C ILE A 670 12.36 8.74 -17.56
N THR A 671 11.89 7.72 -16.84
CA THR A 671 12.25 7.49 -15.44
C THR A 671 13.41 6.50 -15.37
N LYS A 672 14.37 6.76 -14.49
CA LYS A 672 15.50 5.89 -14.21
C LYS A 672 15.43 5.36 -12.78
N GLN A 673 16.21 4.34 -12.52
CA GLN A 673 16.48 3.90 -11.15
C GLN A 673 16.97 5.07 -10.29
N ALA A 674 16.55 5.08 -9.02
CA ALA A 674 17.11 6.00 -8.05
C ALA A 674 18.64 5.82 -7.98
N PRO A 675 19.43 6.89 -7.95
CA PRO A 675 20.88 6.78 -7.83
C PRO A 675 21.28 6.11 -6.52
N ARG A 676 22.55 5.65 -6.43
CA ARG A 676 23.03 5.09 -5.17
C ARG A 676 22.83 6.08 -4.03
N GLN A 677 22.22 5.59 -2.95
CA GLN A 677 22.09 6.33 -1.71
C GLN A 677 22.89 5.64 -0.61
N ILE A 678 23.81 6.36 0.01
CA ILE A 678 24.57 5.92 1.20
C ILE A 678 24.06 6.73 2.37
N GLY A 679 23.67 6.06 3.43
CA GLY A 679 23.17 6.69 4.64
C GLY A 679 23.53 5.91 5.90
N GLY A 680 23.20 6.51 7.04
CA GLY A 680 23.34 5.88 8.35
C GLY A 680 22.21 6.27 9.26
N SER A 681 21.88 5.40 10.19
CA SER A 681 20.83 5.62 11.19
C SER A 681 21.27 5.20 12.59
N VAL A 682 20.65 5.82 13.57
CA VAL A 682 20.73 5.44 14.98
C VAL A 682 19.31 5.33 15.49
N GLU A 683 19.03 4.23 16.16
CA GLU A 683 17.74 3.94 16.80
C GLU A 683 18.00 3.55 18.25
N LEU A 684 17.29 4.15 19.18
CA LEU A 684 17.44 3.94 20.62
C LEU A 684 16.09 3.49 21.21
N TYR A 685 16.15 2.50 22.08
CA TYR A 685 15.02 1.91 22.79
C TYR A 685 15.10 2.19 24.29
N PHE A 686 13.96 2.49 24.93
CA PHE A 686 13.87 2.82 26.35
C PHE A 686 12.71 2.11 27.01
#